data_876055c5b4a59fb4487f3872fc5448d7
#
_entry.id   876055c5b4a59fb4487f3872fc5448d7
#
_cell.length_a   1.000
_cell.length_b   1.000
_cell.length_c   1.000
_cell.angle_alpha   90.00
_cell.angle_beta   90.00
_cell.angle_gamma   90.00
#
_symmetry.space_group_name_H-M   'P 1'
#
loop_
_entity.id
_entity.type
_entity.pdbx_description
1 polymer ?
#
loop_
_entity_poly.entity_id
_entity_poly.type
_entity_poly.pdbx_seq_one_letter_code
_entity_poly.pdbx_strand_id
1 'polypeptide(L)'
;MLQVGPHAPLPPPPPRDRPAPPAHALLLPALFRPLRAALLLSLPPLALAAPRSALAASMDGTGAEEVLAPLRLAVREQGDLVRKLKEDKAPQVDVDKAVAELKARKRVLEAKELALQPKDDIIDRSKMEDTLKRRFFYDQAFAIYGGVSGLYDFGPVGCALKNNIIQTWRQHFIQEEQILEIDCTMLTPEPVLKTSGHVDKFADFMVKDVKNGECFRADHLLKAHLQKLMSDKKCSAEKKSEMESVLAQLDNYGQQELGDLFVNYNVKSPTTGNDLSPPVPFNLMFKTFIGPGGNMPGYLRPETAQGIFLNFKRLLEFNQGKLPFAAAQIGNSFRNEISPRSGLIRVREFTMAEIEHFVDPSEKDHPKFQNVADLYLCLYSAKAQVSGQSARKMRLGDAVEQGVINNSVLGYFIGRIYLYLTKVGVSPDKLRFRQHMENEMAHYACDCWDAESKTSYGWIEIVGCADRSCYDLSCHARATKVPLVAEKPLKEPISFLVTFEPNKGAVGKAYKKDAKLVMEYLAICDECYITEMETLLNEKGEFTIETEGKTFQLTKDMVSVKRFQKTLHVEEVVPSVIEPSFGLGRIMYTVLEHTFHVREGDEQRTFFSFPAVVAPFKCSVLPLSQNQEFMPFVKELSEALTRNGVSHKVDDSSGSIGRRYARTDEIGVAFGITIDFDTVNKTPHTATLRDRDSMRQIRAEVSELPSVVRDLANGSITWVDVEARYPLFEGQETGKKETIEE
;
A
#
# COMPACT_ATOMS: atom_id res chain seq x y z
N MET A 1 9.24 -54.10 24.52
CA MET A 1 8.56 -54.46 25.78
C MET A 1 9.08 -53.56 26.87
N LEU A 2 8.36 -52.57 27.22
CA LEU A 2 8.39 -51.84 28.49
C LEU A 2 7.02 -51.18 28.66
N GLN A 3 6.27 -51.72 29.60
CA GLN A 3 4.93 -51.29 30.00
C GLN A 3 5.04 -49.95 30.73
N VAL A 4 4.21 -48.98 30.35
CA VAL A 4 3.97 -47.78 31.14
C VAL A 4 2.57 -47.91 31.74
N GLY A 5 2.49 -47.94 33.06
CA GLY A 5 1.27 -47.99 33.86
C GLY A 5 0.53 -46.67 33.91
N PRO A 6 -0.75 -46.63 34.35
CA PRO A 6 -1.62 -45.48 34.26
C PRO A 6 -1.34 -44.45 35.33
N HIS A 7 -1.30 -43.18 34.94
CA HIS A 7 -1.19 -42.03 35.86
C HIS A 7 -2.55 -41.74 36.52
N ALA A 8 -2.49 -41.50 37.83
CA ALA A 8 -3.60 -41.09 38.68
C ALA A 8 -4.00 -39.63 38.41
N PRO A 9 -5.29 -39.25 38.62
CA PRO A 9 -5.77 -37.87 38.39
C PRO A 9 -5.37 -36.94 39.51
N LEU A 10 -5.05 -35.68 39.15
CA LEU A 10 -4.75 -34.56 40.04
C LEU A 10 -6.01 -34.06 40.77
N PRO A 11 -5.90 -33.58 42.00
CA PRO A 11 -7.04 -33.07 42.79
C PRO A 11 -7.50 -31.67 42.29
N PRO A 12 -8.77 -31.30 42.52
CA PRO A 12 -9.32 -30.01 42.09
C PRO A 12 -8.84 -28.86 43.00
N PRO A 13 -8.80 -27.61 42.45
CA PRO A 13 -8.39 -26.42 43.21
C PRO A 13 -9.44 -25.97 44.21
N PRO A 14 -9.05 -25.27 45.30
CA PRO A 14 -9.96 -24.82 46.35
C PRO A 14 -10.82 -23.62 45.91
N PRO A 15 -11.98 -23.38 46.58
CA PRO A 15 -12.92 -22.32 46.22
C PRO A 15 -12.37 -20.94 46.62
N ARG A 16 -12.61 -19.95 45.78
CA ARG A 16 -12.29 -18.54 46.06
C ARG A 16 -13.45 -17.88 46.79
N ASP A 17 -13.16 -17.40 47.97
CA ASP A 17 -14.02 -16.49 48.73
C ASP A 17 -14.09 -15.11 48.10
N ARG A 18 -15.32 -14.61 47.97
CA ARG A 18 -15.59 -13.21 47.60
C ARG A 18 -15.86 -12.42 48.89
N PRO A 19 -15.35 -11.21 49.05
CA PRO A 19 -15.99 -10.21 49.92
C PRO A 19 -16.84 -9.23 49.08
N ALA A 20 -18.00 -8.89 49.64
CA ALA A 20 -18.95 -7.91 49.11
C ALA A 20 -18.51 -6.45 49.42
N PRO A 21 -19.03 -5.47 48.66
CA PRO A 21 -18.66 -4.05 48.84
C PRO A 21 -19.52 -3.34 49.88
N PRO A 22 -19.01 -2.31 50.54
CA PRO A 22 -19.84 -1.38 51.33
C PRO A 22 -20.30 -0.20 50.45
N ALA A 23 -21.58 0.08 50.53
CA ALA A 23 -22.20 1.29 50.06
C ALA A 23 -21.89 2.48 50.97
N HIS A 24 -21.55 3.62 50.37
CA HIS A 24 -21.89 4.94 50.93
C HIS A 24 -22.04 5.95 49.78
N ALA A 25 -23.28 6.43 49.72
CA ALA A 25 -23.68 7.62 48.97
C ALA A 25 -23.23 8.87 49.72
N LEU A 26 -22.87 9.92 49.01
CA LEU A 26 -23.16 11.31 49.37
C LEU A 26 -22.80 12.31 48.26
N LEU A 27 -23.87 12.87 47.66
CA LEU A 27 -24.08 14.30 47.35
C LEU A 27 -23.09 15.06 46.45
N LEU A 28 -23.61 15.40 45.28
CA LEU A 28 -23.25 16.57 44.46
C LEU A 28 -23.42 17.90 45.22
N PRO A 29 -22.70 18.96 44.79
CA PRO A 29 -23.50 19.98 44.10
C PRO A 29 -22.88 20.44 42.74
N ALA A 30 -23.81 20.76 41.87
CA ALA A 30 -23.62 21.44 40.60
C ALA A 30 -23.11 22.88 40.82
N LEU A 31 -22.29 23.30 39.83
CA LEU A 31 -22.28 24.65 39.23
C LEU A 31 -20.96 24.81 38.44
N PHE A 32 -21.08 24.82 37.11
CA PHE A 32 -20.41 25.84 36.29
C PHE A 32 -20.93 25.75 34.84
N ARG A 33 -21.56 26.82 34.45
CA ARG A 33 -21.99 27.13 33.09
C ARG A 33 -20.81 27.59 32.22
N PRO A 34 -20.93 27.54 30.92
CA PRO A 34 -19.83 27.61 29.97
C PRO A 34 -19.40 29.05 29.68
N LEU A 35 -18.10 29.28 29.63
CA LEU A 35 -17.50 30.45 28.95
C LEU A 35 -17.05 30.02 27.56
N ARG A 36 -17.78 30.51 26.56
CA ARG A 36 -17.29 30.64 25.19
C ARG A 36 -16.13 31.63 25.22
N ALA A 37 -14.96 31.17 24.84
CA ALA A 37 -13.91 32.04 24.32
C ALA A 37 -13.37 31.39 23.06
N ALA A 38 -13.73 32.00 21.95
CA ALA A 38 -13.09 31.77 20.66
C ALA A 38 -11.64 32.23 20.76
N LEU A 39 -10.70 31.32 20.61
CA LEU A 39 -9.34 31.62 20.22
C LEU A 39 -9.08 30.90 18.89
N LEU A 40 -9.37 31.63 17.83
CA LEU A 40 -8.77 31.42 16.52
C LEU A 40 -7.28 31.70 16.64
N LEU A 41 -6.49 30.68 16.87
CA LEU A 41 -5.05 30.72 16.60
C LEU A 41 -4.86 30.21 15.19
N SER A 42 -4.74 31.17 14.27
CA SER A 42 -4.17 31.00 12.95
C SER A 42 -2.73 30.49 13.12
N LEU A 43 -2.53 29.21 12.83
CA LEU A 43 -1.18 28.68 12.56
C LEU A 43 -0.76 29.22 11.17
N PRO A 44 0.44 29.80 11.05
CA PRO A 44 0.97 30.18 9.76
C PRO A 44 1.28 28.91 8.94
N PRO A 45 1.21 28.97 7.59
CA PRO A 45 1.55 27.84 6.75
C PRO A 45 3.01 27.49 6.98
N LEU A 46 3.28 26.23 7.32
CA LEU A 46 4.62 25.64 7.34
C LEU A 46 5.21 25.80 5.93
N ALA A 47 6.02 26.82 5.77
CA ALA A 47 6.92 26.92 4.65
C ALA A 47 7.94 25.78 4.77
N LEU A 48 7.80 24.77 3.94
CA LEU A 48 8.83 23.78 3.66
C LEU A 48 10.06 24.52 3.15
N ALA A 49 10.98 24.88 4.04
CA ALA A 49 12.30 25.32 3.70
C ALA A 49 13.06 24.09 3.18
N ALA A 50 13.17 23.99 1.87
CA ALA A 50 14.13 23.11 1.23
C ALA A 50 15.55 23.50 1.69
N PRO A 51 16.42 22.54 2.04
CA PRO A 51 17.82 22.84 2.25
C PRO A 51 18.43 23.27 0.92
N ARG A 52 18.79 24.55 0.82
CA ARG A 52 19.65 25.05 -0.23
C ARG A 52 21.05 24.50 0.03
N SER A 53 21.40 23.38 -0.57
CA SER A 53 22.81 23.13 -0.91
C SER A 53 23.09 23.94 -2.17
N ALA A 54 23.80 25.02 -1.97
CA ALA A 54 24.30 25.85 -3.05
C ALA A 54 25.49 25.15 -3.73
N LEU A 55 25.53 25.28 -5.03
CA LEU A 55 26.65 25.02 -5.95
C LEU A 55 27.11 23.56 -6.13
N ALA A 56 26.35 22.82 -6.92
CA ALA A 56 26.96 21.93 -7.91
C ALA A 56 26.62 22.49 -9.29
N ALA A 57 27.64 22.70 -10.10
CA ALA A 57 27.57 23.34 -11.41
C ALA A 57 26.54 22.67 -12.33
N SER A 58 25.64 23.46 -12.90
CA SER A 58 24.76 23.12 -13.97
C SER A 58 25.56 22.59 -15.17
N MET A 59 25.42 21.31 -15.47
CA MET A 59 25.55 20.87 -16.86
C MET A 59 24.18 21.04 -17.50
N ASP A 60 24.17 21.82 -18.55
CA ASP A 60 23.03 22.36 -19.27
C ASP A 60 21.89 21.39 -19.48
N GLY A 61 20.71 21.70 -18.99
CA GLY A 61 19.46 21.03 -19.31
C GLY A 61 19.06 21.04 -20.80
N THR A 62 19.78 21.76 -21.62
CA THR A 62 19.61 21.84 -23.09
C THR A 62 20.00 20.55 -23.81
N GLY A 63 21.05 19.85 -23.42
CA GLY A 63 21.50 18.65 -24.12
C GLY A 63 20.64 17.40 -23.89
N ALA A 64 20.04 17.27 -22.71
CA ALA A 64 19.11 16.18 -22.41
C ALA A 64 17.78 16.39 -23.13
N GLU A 65 17.27 17.62 -23.17
CA GLU A 65 16.02 17.96 -23.86
C GLU A 65 16.16 17.80 -25.39
N GLU A 66 17.28 18.13 -25.99
CA GLU A 66 17.55 17.91 -27.43
C GLU A 66 17.45 16.43 -27.82
N VAL A 67 17.84 15.51 -26.94
CA VAL A 67 17.77 14.06 -27.19
C VAL A 67 16.36 13.52 -26.88
N LEU A 68 15.67 14.04 -25.89
CA LEU A 68 14.36 13.58 -25.46
C LEU A 68 13.20 14.15 -26.29
N ALA A 69 13.32 15.39 -26.78
CA ALA A 69 12.26 16.06 -27.55
C ALA A 69 11.78 15.26 -28.77
N PRO A 70 12.65 14.71 -29.66
CA PRO A 70 12.21 13.92 -30.80
C PRO A 70 11.53 12.60 -30.39
N LEU A 71 11.96 11.98 -29.29
CA LEU A 71 11.35 10.76 -28.77
C LEU A 71 9.97 11.05 -28.19
N ARG A 72 9.81 12.16 -27.45
CA ARG A 72 8.52 12.62 -26.93
C ARG A 72 7.56 12.97 -28.05
N LEU A 73 8.05 13.60 -29.15
CA LEU A 73 7.25 13.90 -30.32
C LEU A 73 6.76 12.61 -31.00
N ALA A 74 7.63 11.64 -31.21
CA ALA A 74 7.28 10.35 -31.82
C ALA A 74 6.23 9.57 -31.00
N VAL A 75 6.31 9.63 -29.67
CA VAL A 75 5.30 9.04 -28.76
C VAL A 75 3.97 9.78 -28.89
N ARG A 76 3.99 11.11 -28.98
CA ARG A 76 2.78 11.94 -29.13
C ARG A 76 2.06 11.66 -30.47
N GLU A 77 2.79 11.66 -31.57
CA GLU A 77 2.25 11.38 -32.92
C GLU A 77 1.59 10.00 -32.98
N GLN A 78 2.21 8.99 -32.35
CA GLN A 78 1.64 7.65 -32.28
C GLN A 78 0.40 7.60 -31.39
N GLY A 79 0.37 8.38 -30.31
CA GLY A 79 -0.81 8.52 -29.43
C GLY A 79 -1.99 9.14 -30.18
N ASP A 80 -1.74 10.16 -31.00
CA ASP A 80 -2.77 10.81 -31.82
C ASP A 80 -3.31 9.87 -32.90
N LEU A 81 -2.44 9.01 -33.46
CA LEU A 81 -2.85 7.96 -34.44
C LEU A 81 -3.79 6.94 -33.77
N VAL A 82 -3.45 6.48 -32.56
CA VAL A 82 -4.31 5.55 -31.80
C VAL A 82 -5.69 6.18 -31.52
N ARG A 83 -5.72 7.46 -31.15
CA ARG A 83 -6.97 8.17 -30.90
C ARG A 83 -7.82 8.24 -32.16
N LYS A 84 -7.21 8.64 -33.27
CA LYS A 84 -7.88 8.75 -34.59
C LYS A 84 -8.46 7.41 -35.02
N LEU A 85 -7.70 6.31 -34.92
CA LEU A 85 -8.17 4.97 -35.28
C LEU A 85 -9.36 4.52 -34.41
N LYS A 86 -9.39 4.89 -33.14
CA LYS A 86 -10.53 4.61 -32.25
C LYS A 86 -11.77 5.46 -32.60
N GLU A 87 -11.58 6.74 -32.90
CA GLU A 87 -12.66 7.64 -33.33
C GLU A 87 -13.25 7.22 -34.68
N ASP A 88 -12.41 6.81 -35.61
CA ASP A 88 -12.80 6.31 -36.95
C ASP A 88 -13.39 4.89 -36.90
N LYS A 89 -13.49 4.25 -35.72
CA LYS A 89 -13.95 2.87 -35.54
C LYS A 89 -13.22 1.87 -36.48
N ALA A 90 -11.92 2.06 -36.64
CA ALA A 90 -11.08 1.18 -37.46
C ALA A 90 -11.09 -0.26 -36.91
N PRO A 91 -10.75 -1.27 -37.79
CA PRO A 91 -10.65 -2.66 -37.34
C PRO A 91 -9.79 -2.81 -36.08
N GLN A 92 -10.23 -3.65 -35.16
CA GLN A 92 -9.54 -3.82 -33.85
C GLN A 92 -8.06 -4.18 -34.01
N VAL A 93 -7.73 -4.97 -35.04
CA VAL A 93 -6.33 -5.35 -35.36
C VAL A 93 -5.45 -4.13 -35.64
N ASP A 94 -5.98 -3.09 -36.32
CA ASP A 94 -5.22 -1.88 -36.62
C ASP A 94 -5.07 -0.98 -35.38
N VAL A 95 -6.09 -0.92 -34.54
CA VAL A 95 -6.02 -0.23 -33.25
C VAL A 95 -4.97 -0.90 -32.38
N ASP A 96 -4.97 -2.24 -32.29
CA ASP A 96 -4.04 -3.01 -31.44
C ASP A 96 -2.60 -2.85 -31.92
N LYS A 97 -2.35 -2.85 -33.23
CA LYS A 97 -1.03 -2.54 -33.82
C LYS A 97 -0.55 -1.14 -33.43
N ALA A 98 -1.42 -0.14 -33.56
CA ALA A 98 -1.07 1.24 -33.20
C ALA A 98 -0.80 1.42 -31.71
N VAL A 99 -1.52 0.73 -30.84
CA VAL A 99 -1.30 0.70 -29.40
C VAL A 99 0.03 0.01 -29.06
N ALA A 100 0.35 -1.07 -29.75
CA ALA A 100 1.61 -1.77 -29.59
C ALA A 100 2.81 -0.87 -29.90
N GLU A 101 2.77 -0.19 -31.04
CA GLU A 101 3.80 0.76 -31.46
C GLU A 101 3.93 1.94 -30.43
N LEU A 102 2.82 2.43 -29.91
CA LEU A 102 2.83 3.47 -28.88
C LEU A 102 3.56 3.01 -27.62
N LYS A 103 3.27 1.79 -27.15
CA LYS A 103 3.94 1.20 -25.98
C LYS A 103 5.44 1.00 -26.24
N ALA A 104 5.83 0.63 -27.46
CA ALA A 104 7.22 0.48 -27.86
C ALA A 104 7.99 1.81 -27.79
N ARG A 105 7.44 2.86 -28.39
CA ARG A 105 8.04 4.21 -28.39
C ARG A 105 8.17 4.77 -26.97
N LYS A 106 7.17 4.51 -26.10
CA LYS A 106 7.25 4.88 -24.68
C LYS A 106 8.43 4.22 -23.96
N ARG A 107 8.65 2.93 -24.15
CA ARG A 107 9.77 2.21 -23.54
C ARG A 107 11.13 2.76 -23.98
N VAL A 108 11.24 3.14 -25.27
CA VAL A 108 12.47 3.77 -25.79
C VAL A 108 12.70 5.13 -25.11
N LEU A 109 11.64 5.92 -24.92
CA LEU A 109 11.72 7.20 -24.21
C LEU A 109 12.12 7.00 -22.75
N GLU A 110 11.47 6.10 -22.02
CA GLU A 110 11.78 5.78 -20.62
C GLU A 110 13.22 5.26 -20.44
N ALA A 111 13.67 4.38 -21.33
CA ALA A 111 15.04 3.88 -21.30
C ALA A 111 16.06 5.00 -21.55
N LYS A 112 15.73 5.97 -22.41
CA LYS A 112 16.60 7.10 -22.70
C LYS A 112 16.57 8.15 -21.60
N GLU A 113 15.41 8.41 -21.00
CA GLU A 113 15.28 9.24 -19.81
C GLU A 113 16.08 8.66 -18.64
N LEU A 114 16.04 7.35 -18.45
CA LEU A 114 16.85 6.64 -17.44
C LEU A 114 18.36 6.77 -17.72
N ALA A 115 18.77 6.66 -18.98
CA ALA A 115 20.20 6.76 -19.37
C ALA A 115 20.77 8.18 -19.29
N LEU A 116 19.92 9.21 -19.32
CA LEU A 116 20.29 10.63 -19.23
C LEU A 116 20.15 11.19 -17.80
N GLN A 117 19.78 10.35 -16.82
CA GLN A 117 19.73 10.78 -15.42
C GLN A 117 21.12 11.12 -14.89
N PRO A 118 21.22 12.12 -14.00
CA PRO A 118 22.46 12.42 -13.30
C PRO A 118 23.02 11.17 -12.61
N LYS A 119 24.31 10.95 -12.69
CA LYS A 119 24.98 9.79 -12.08
C LYS A 119 24.78 9.70 -10.56
N ASP A 120 24.44 10.81 -9.92
CA ASP A 120 24.19 10.92 -8.48
C ASP A 120 22.87 10.26 -8.03
N ASP A 121 21.98 9.92 -8.97
CA ASP A 121 20.72 9.20 -8.69
C ASP A 121 20.87 7.67 -8.70
N ILE A 122 22.04 7.15 -9.05
CA ILE A 122 22.30 5.70 -9.12
C ILE A 122 22.85 5.25 -7.76
N ILE A 123 21.96 4.61 -7.00
CA ILE A 123 22.37 3.96 -5.74
C ILE A 123 23.26 2.76 -6.05
N ASP A 124 24.38 2.65 -5.34
CA ASP A 124 25.17 1.41 -5.29
C ASP A 124 24.39 0.34 -4.51
N ARG A 125 23.50 -0.37 -5.23
CA ARG A 125 22.67 -1.41 -4.67
C ARG A 125 23.47 -2.52 -4.01
N SER A 126 24.60 -2.90 -4.60
CA SER A 126 25.45 -3.95 -4.04
C SER A 126 25.96 -3.58 -2.64
N LYS A 127 26.39 -2.34 -2.48
CA LYS A 127 26.87 -1.81 -1.21
C LYS A 127 25.76 -1.66 -0.18
N MET A 128 24.56 -1.25 -0.62
CA MET A 128 23.37 -1.23 0.23
C MET A 128 23.01 -2.63 0.70
N GLU A 129 22.88 -3.61 -0.21
CA GLU A 129 22.52 -5.00 0.11
C GLU A 129 23.54 -5.64 1.07
N ASP A 130 24.85 -5.38 0.89
CA ASP A 130 25.89 -5.81 1.84
C ASP A 130 25.65 -5.23 3.24
N THR A 131 25.36 -3.93 3.31
CA THR A 131 25.07 -3.25 4.60
C THR A 131 23.82 -3.82 5.25
N LEU A 132 22.76 -4.07 4.49
CA LEU A 132 21.50 -4.64 4.99
C LEU A 132 21.73 -6.04 5.61
N LYS A 133 22.48 -6.89 4.95
CA LYS A 133 22.83 -8.24 5.45
C LYS A 133 23.75 -8.16 6.67
N ARG A 134 24.86 -7.43 6.56
CA ARG A 134 25.87 -7.30 7.61
C ARG A 134 25.31 -6.70 8.91
N ARG A 135 24.34 -5.79 8.80
CA ARG A 135 23.67 -5.15 9.94
C ARG A 135 22.37 -5.84 10.32
N PHE A 136 22.04 -6.91 9.65
CA PHE A 136 20.85 -7.74 9.84
C PHE A 136 19.57 -6.90 9.90
N PHE A 137 19.32 -6.17 8.82
CA PHE A 137 18.00 -5.58 8.58
C PHE A 137 17.02 -6.69 8.18
N TYR A 138 17.34 -7.44 7.12
CA TYR A 138 16.66 -8.66 6.73
C TYR A 138 17.61 -9.56 5.93
N ASP A 139 17.34 -10.86 5.95
CA ASP A 139 18.04 -11.82 5.12
C ASP A 139 17.11 -12.97 4.75
N GLN A 140 17.52 -13.79 3.79
CA GLN A 140 16.75 -14.94 3.35
C GLN A 140 16.51 -15.90 4.51
N ALA A 141 15.22 -16.26 4.73
CA ALA A 141 14.84 -17.19 5.79
C ALA A 141 15.41 -18.60 5.54
N PHE A 142 15.65 -19.33 6.61
CA PHE A 142 16.17 -20.71 6.58
C PHE A 142 17.57 -20.84 5.93
N ALA A 143 18.43 -19.84 6.05
CA ALA A 143 19.73 -19.81 5.39
C ALA A 143 20.61 -21.06 5.71
N ILE A 144 20.57 -21.58 6.94
CA ILE A 144 21.31 -22.79 7.34
C ILE A 144 20.81 -24.08 6.67
N TYR A 145 19.63 -24.06 6.06
CA TYR A 145 19.06 -25.13 5.23
C TYR A 145 19.14 -24.83 3.73
N GLY A 146 19.95 -23.85 3.33
CA GLY A 146 20.09 -23.43 1.93
C GLY A 146 19.17 -22.27 1.52
N GLY A 147 18.33 -21.78 2.42
CA GLY A 147 17.42 -20.67 2.18
C GLY A 147 16.20 -21.02 1.32
N VAL A 148 15.14 -20.21 1.42
CA VAL A 148 13.94 -20.33 0.59
C VAL A 148 13.68 -19.00 -0.10
N SER A 149 13.74 -18.96 -1.42
CA SER A 149 13.51 -17.73 -2.18
C SER A 149 12.13 -17.14 -1.90
N GLY A 150 12.08 -15.82 -1.67
CA GLY A 150 10.82 -15.12 -1.39
C GLY A 150 10.31 -15.22 0.04
N LEU A 151 11.08 -15.85 0.94
CA LEU A 151 10.86 -15.80 2.39
C LEU A 151 12.04 -15.11 3.06
N TYR A 152 11.74 -14.16 3.94
CA TYR A 152 12.75 -13.33 4.60
C TYR A 152 12.49 -13.22 6.09
N ASP A 153 13.57 -13.29 6.86
CA ASP A 153 13.58 -12.97 8.29
C ASP A 153 14.05 -11.54 8.48
N PHE A 154 13.42 -10.83 9.40
CA PHE A 154 13.82 -9.49 9.81
C PHE A 154 14.65 -9.57 11.09
N GLY A 155 15.86 -9.03 11.02
CA GLY A 155 16.72 -8.91 12.20
C GLY A 155 16.29 -7.77 13.13
N PRO A 156 17.01 -7.56 14.24
CA PRO A 156 16.65 -6.55 15.23
C PRO A 156 16.46 -5.14 14.67
N VAL A 157 17.33 -4.76 13.72
CA VAL A 157 17.26 -3.43 13.07
C VAL A 157 16.09 -3.33 12.12
N GLY A 158 15.92 -4.34 11.26
CA GLY A 158 14.81 -4.39 10.31
C GLY A 158 13.46 -4.53 10.96
N CYS A 159 13.36 -5.33 12.03
CA CYS A 159 12.14 -5.47 12.83
C CYS A 159 11.72 -4.12 13.46
N ALA A 160 12.68 -3.40 14.04
CA ALA A 160 12.42 -2.08 14.61
C ALA A 160 11.96 -1.07 13.54
N LEU A 161 12.63 -1.02 12.38
CA LEU A 161 12.23 -0.16 11.26
C LEU A 161 10.82 -0.49 10.77
N LYS A 162 10.52 -1.78 10.52
CA LYS A 162 9.21 -2.26 10.09
C LYS A 162 8.11 -1.87 11.08
N ASN A 163 8.33 -2.10 12.37
CA ASN A 163 7.36 -1.76 13.41
C ASN A 163 7.12 -0.25 13.52
N ASN A 164 8.15 0.58 13.35
CA ASN A 164 7.99 2.04 13.35
C ASN A 164 7.23 2.54 12.12
N ILE A 165 7.44 1.94 10.94
CA ILE A 165 6.66 2.21 9.73
C ILE A 165 5.19 1.87 9.97
N ILE A 166 4.89 0.69 10.54
CA ILE A 166 3.53 0.27 10.91
C ILE A 166 2.92 1.21 11.95
N GLN A 167 3.67 1.57 12.99
CA GLN A 167 3.17 2.49 14.02
C GLN A 167 2.86 3.88 13.46
N THR A 168 3.69 4.39 12.54
CA THR A 168 3.44 5.64 11.84
C THR A 168 2.17 5.54 10.98
N TRP A 169 1.93 4.37 10.35
CA TRP A 169 0.70 4.10 9.60
C TRP A 169 -0.53 4.13 10.52
N ARG A 170 -0.46 3.49 11.71
CA ARG A 170 -1.56 3.53 12.69
C ARG A 170 -1.86 4.95 13.16
N GLN A 171 -0.84 5.75 13.43
CA GLN A 171 -1.06 7.16 13.80
C GLN A 171 -1.75 7.92 12.68
N HIS A 172 -1.27 7.76 11.45
CA HIS A 172 -1.73 8.52 10.28
C HIS A 172 -3.15 8.15 9.84
N PHE A 173 -3.53 6.85 9.88
CA PHE A 173 -4.84 6.38 9.41
C PHE A 173 -5.77 6.01 10.55
N ILE A 174 -5.34 5.17 11.50
CA ILE A 174 -6.23 4.72 12.57
C ILE A 174 -6.59 5.86 13.53
N GLN A 175 -5.58 6.59 14.01
CA GLN A 175 -5.81 7.64 15.03
C GLN A 175 -6.35 8.94 14.44
N GLU A 176 -5.71 9.46 13.38
CA GLU A 176 -6.10 10.74 12.78
C GLU A 176 -7.46 10.66 12.07
N GLU A 177 -7.79 9.52 11.45
CA GLU A 177 -9.04 9.31 10.70
C GLU A 177 -10.10 8.53 11.47
N GLN A 178 -9.79 8.05 12.67
CA GLN A 178 -10.70 7.26 13.52
C GLN A 178 -11.21 5.98 12.82
N ILE A 179 -10.32 5.33 12.06
CA ILE A 179 -10.63 4.09 11.35
C ILE A 179 -10.71 2.93 12.36
N LEU A 180 -11.65 2.02 12.16
CA LEU A 180 -11.85 0.85 13.00
C LEU A 180 -10.82 -0.23 12.66
N GLU A 181 -9.84 -0.47 13.52
CA GLU A 181 -8.84 -1.54 13.30
C GLU A 181 -9.41 -2.88 13.75
N ILE A 182 -9.35 -3.91 12.88
CA ILE A 182 -9.71 -5.29 13.20
C ILE A 182 -8.58 -6.24 12.85
N ASP A 183 -8.63 -7.46 13.39
CA ASP A 183 -7.71 -8.53 13.06
C ASP A 183 -8.51 -9.81 12.72
N CYS A 184 -8.34 -10.30 11.49
CA CYS A 184 -9.01 -11.49 10.98
C CYS A 184 -8.01 -12.60 10.71
N THR A 185 -8.51 -13.84 10.71
CA THR A 185 -7.69 -15.04 10.49
C THR A 185 -7.03 -15.07 9.11
N MET A 186 -5.77 -15.50 9.05
CA MET A 186 -5.02 -15.70 7.79
C MET A 186 -5.50 -16.92 7.03
N LEU A 187 -5.89 -17.97 7.76
CA LEU A 187 -6.41 -19.20 7.17
C LEU A 187 -7.87 -19.00 6.80
N THR A 188 -8.16 -18.98 5.50
CA THR A 188 -9.47 -18.61 4.95
C THR A 188 -10.11 -19.81 4.25
N PRO A 189 -11.38 -20.16 4.55
CA PRO A 189 -12.11 -21.24 3.87
C PRO A 189 -12.29 -20.95 2.37
N GLU A 190 -12.22 -22.02 1.55
CA GLU A 190 -12.37 -21.91 0.08
C GLU A 190 -13.62 -21.16 -0.39
N PRO A 191 -14.83 -21.33 0.22
CA PRO A 191 -16.03 -20.62 -0.24
C PRO A 191 -15.89 -19.10 -0.22
N VAL A 192 -15.13 -18.53 0.72
CA VAL A 192 -14.89 -17.08 0.82
C VAL A 192 -14.11 -16.60 -0.40
N LEU A 193 -12.96 -17.21 -0.66
CA LEU A 193 -12.07 -16.84 -1.77
C LEU A 193 -12.60 -17.24 -3.14
N LYS A 194 -13.51 -18.21 -3.19
CA LYS A 194 -14.25 -18.53 -4.42
C LYS A 194 -15.30 -17.47 -4.72
N THR A 195 -16.00 -16.99 -3.70
CA THR A 195 -17.02 -15.93 -3.86
C THR A 195 -16.41 -14.61 -4.32
N SER A 196 -15.23 -14.25 -3.81
CA SER A 196 -14.48 -13.05 -4.25
C SER A 196 -13.77 -13.22 -5.60
N GLY A 197 -13.76 -14.43 -6.16
CA GLY A 197 -13.13 -14.75 -7.46
C GLY A 197 -11.67 -15.16 -7.40
N HIS A 198 -11.00 -15.11 -6.25
CA HIS A 198 -9.58 -15.45 -6.13
C HIS A 198 -9.25 -16.89 -6.51
N VAL A 199 -10.13 -17.86 -6.17
CA VAL A 199 -9.88 -19.25 -6.54
C VAL A 199 -9.83 -19.45 -8.04
N ASP A 200 -10.68 -18.73 -8.78
CA ASP A 200 -10.88 -18.94 -10.21
C ASP A 200 -10.00 -18.04 -11.09
N LYS A 201 -9.61 -16.85 -10.60
CA LYS A 201 -8.96 -15.81 -11.41
C LYS A 201 -7.55 -15.42 -10.97
N PHE A 202 -7.15 -15.76 -9.74
CA PHE A 202 -5.85 -15.36 -9.20
C PHE A 202 -4.75 -16.34 -9.60
N ALA A 203 -4.42 -16.36 -10.90
CA ALA A 203 -3.47 -17.29 -11.49
C ALA A 203 -2.58 -16.61 -12.53
N ASP A 204 -1.29 -16.98 -12.54
CA ASP A 204 -0.32 -16.66 -13.58
C ASP A 204 -0.04 -17.89 -14.46
N PHE A 205 0.47 -17.71 -15.67
CA PHE A 205 0.95 -18.80 -16.50
C PHE A 205 2.38 -19.18 -16.13
N MET A 206 2.61 -20.47 -15.91
CA MET A 206 3.90 -21.05 -15.51
C MET A 206 4.40 -22.00 -16.60
N VAL A 207 5.71 -21.94 -16.87
CA VAL A 207 6.44 -22.93 -17.68
C VAL A 207 7.51 -23.59 -16.83
N LYS A 208 7.88 -24.85 -17.16
CA LYS A 208 8.90 -25.62 -16.45
C LYS A 208 10.00 -26.04 -17.38
N ASP A 209 11.24 -25.99 -16.92
CA ASP A 209 12.36 -26.68 -17.57
C ASP A 209 12.10 -28.18 -17.52
N VAL A 210 12.10 -28.83 -18.70
CA VAL A 210 11.71 -30.25 -18.84
C VAL A 210 12.70 -31.23 -18.22
N LYS A 211 13.92 -30.81 -17.89
CA LYS A 211 14.95 -31.67 -17.32
C LYS A 211 15.16 -31.47 -15.83
N ASN A 212 15.24 -30.23 -15.36
CA ASN A 212 15.51 -29.95 -13.94
C ASN A 212 14.25 -29.56 -13.15
N GLY A 213 13.11 -29.29 -13.84
CA GLY A 213 11.85 -28.93 -13.21
C GLY A 213 11.77 -27.48 -12.70
N GLU A 214 12.75 -26.64 -12.99
CA GLU A 214 12.77 -25.24 -12.61
C GLU A 214 11.59 -24.50 -13.26
N CYS A 215 10.87 -23.72 -12.44
CA CYS A 215 9.65 -23.04 -12.85
C CYS A 215 9.89 -21.57 -13.14
N PHE A 216 9.28 -21.08 -14.21
CA PHE A 216 9.34 -19.68 -14.62
C PHE A 216 7.94 -19.16 -14.89
N ARG A 217 7.72 -17.89 -14.59
CA ARG A 217 6.51 -17.18 -15.01
C ARG A 217 6.61 -16.89 -16.52
N ALA A 218 5.62 -17.34 -17.27
CA ALA A 218 5.70 -17.39 -18.74
C ALA A 218 5.82 -15.99 -19.36
N ASP A 219 4.98 -15.04 -18.97
CA ASP A 219 5.00 -13.66 -19.45
C ASP A 219 6.35 -12.97 -19.22
N HIS A 220 6.89 -13.11 -18.01
CA HIS A 220 8.18 -12.52 -17.65
C HIS A 220 9.36 -13.14 -18.43
N LEU A 221 9.33 -14.45 -18.62
CA LEU A 221 10.38 -15.14 -19.37
C LEU A 221 10.34 -14.75 -20.84
N LEU A 222 9.15 -14.71 -21.44
CA LEU A 222 8.97 -14.26 -22.81
C LEU A 222 9.42 -12.80 -22.99
N LYS A 223 9.02 -11.92 -22.06
CA LYS A 223 9.45 -10.50 -22.05
C LYS A 223 10.98 -10.37 -22.05
N ALA A 224 11.64 -11.05 -21.11
CA ALA A 224 13.11 -11.00 -21.01
C ALA A 224 13.79 -11.56 -22.26
N HIS A 225 13.27 -12.63 -22.84
CA HIS A 225 13.79 -13.25 -24.05
C HIS A 225 13.65 -12.32 -25.27
N LEU A 226 12.47 -11.74 -25.49
CA LEU A 226 12.22 -10.80 -26.58
C LEU A 226 13.07 -9.53 -26.46
N GLN A 227 13.21 -8.98 -25.25
CA GLN A 227 14.09 -7.84 -24.99
C GLN A 227 15.55 -8.14 -25.33
N LYS A 228 16.01 -9.35 -25.00
CA LYS A 228 17.37 -9.81 -25.36
C LYS A 228 17.53 -9.92 -26.87
N LEU A 229 16.56 -10.50 -27.59
CA LEU A 229 16.59 -10.58 -29.05
C LEU A 229 16.59 -9.21 -29.71
N MET A 230 15.79 -8.27 -29.21
CA MET A 230 15.73 -6.89 -29.71
C MET A 230 17.03 -6.10 -29.49
N SER A 231 17.80 -6.44 -28.48
CA SER A 231 19.10 -5.82 -28.18
C SER A 231 20.22 -6.31 -29.10
N ASP A 232 20.02 -7.41 -29.85
CA ASP A 232 21.00 -7.90 -30.82
C ASP A 232 21.09 -6.94 -32.01
N LYS A 233 22.32 -6.53 -32.34
CA LYS A 233 22.60 -5.65 -33.47
C LYS A 233 22.17 -6.23 -34.84
N LYS A 234 21.96 -7.54 -34.93
CA LYS A 234 21.50 -8.24 -36.12
C LYS A 234 19.97 -8.28 -36.28
N CYS A 235 19.21 -7.80 -35.30
CA CYS A 235 17.76 -7.78 -35.37
C CYS A 235 17.27 -6.70 -36.33
N SER A 236 16.48 -7.08 -37.34
CA SER A 236 15.89 -6.12 -38.29
C SER A 236 14.85 -5.23 -37.61
N ALA A 237 14.62 -4.03 -38.20
CA ALA A 237 13.62 -3.10 -37.68
C ALA A 237 12.21 -3.70 -37.68
N GLU A 238 11.86 -4.48 -38.69
CA GLU A 238 10.57 -5.17 -38.83
C GLU A 238 10.36 -6.18 -37.71
N LYS A 239 11.37 -7.03 -37.41
CA LYS A 239 11.30 -7.98 -36.29
C LYS A 239 11.25 -7.31 -34.93
N LYS A 240 11.92 -6.16 -34.78
CA LYS A 240 11.80 -5.36 -33.52
C LYS A 240 10.36 -4.87 -33.35
N SER A 241 9.75 -4.32 -34.40
CA SER A 241 8.36 -3.85 -34.34
C SER A 241 7.37 -4.98 -34.01
N GLU A 242 7.59 -6.18 -34.60
CA GLU A 242 6.78 -7.37 -34.31
C GLU A 242 6.92 -7.77 -32.81
N MET A 243 8.15 -7.88 -32.30
CA MET A 243 8.40 -8.23 -30.90
C MET A 243 7.87 -7.17 -29.94
N GLU A 244 7.95 -5.89 -30.31
CA GLU A 244 7.36 -4.79 -29.54
C GLU A 244 5.83 -4.90 -29.50
N SER A 245 5.20 -5.31 -30.58
CA SER A 245 3.77 -5.59 -30.65
C SER A 245 3.37 -6.73 -29.70
N VAL A 246 4.13 -7.83 -29.71
CA VAL A 246 3.91 -8.95 -28.79
C VAL A 246 4.06 -8.50 -27.32
N LEU A 247 5.12 -7.76 -27.02
CA LEU A 247 5.34 -7.25 -25.66
C LEU A 247 4.24 -6.31 -25.17
N ALA A 248 3.61 -5.57 -26.09
CA ALA A 248 2.53 -4.66 -25.75
C ALA A 248 1.22 -5.37 -25.36
N GLN A 249 1.01 -6.59 -25.88
CA GLN A 249 -0.19 -7.39 -25.64
C GLN A 249 0.05 -8.53 -24.65
N LEU A 250 1.22 -8.57 -24.02
CA LEU A 250 1.69 -9.72 -23.24
C LEU A 250 0.71 -10.13 -22.13
N ASP A 251 0.07 -9.17 -21.48
CA ASP A 251 -0.87 -9.39 -20.39
C ASP A 251 -2.25 -9.88 -20.86
N ASN A 252 -2.52 -9.83 -22.18
CA ASN A 252 -3.80 -10.23 -22.77
C ASN A 252 -3.77 -11.65 -23.39
N TYR A 253 -2.58 -12.25 -23.53
CA TYR A 253 -2.47 -13.58 -24.15
C TYR A 253 -2.97 -14.69 -23.23
N GLY A 254 -3.82 -15.54 -23.78
CA GLY A 254 -4.25 -16.78 -23.15
C GLY A 254 -3.19 -17.87 -23.17
N GLN A 255 -3.49 -18.99 -22.54
CA GLN A 255 -2.58 -20.13 -22.43
C GLN A 255 -2.05 -20.63 -23.76
N GLN A 256 -2.92 -20.78 -24.77
CA GLN A 256 -2.56 -21.29 -26.09
C GLN A 256 -1.68 -20.31 -26.85
N GLU A 257 -2.06 -19.03 -26.86
CA GLU A 257 -1.33 -17.97 -27.54
C GLU A 257 0.08 -17.79 -26.96
N LEU A 258 0.22 -17.83 -25.64
CA LEU A 258 1.54 -17.85 -24.99
C LEU A 258 2.35 -19.08 -25.41
N GLY A 259 1.73 -20.26 -25.49
CA GLY A 259 2.37 -21.47 -25.97
C GLY A 259 2.92 -21.33 -27.37
N ASP A 260 2.13 -20.79 -28.29
CA ASP A 260 2.51 -20.55 -29.69
C ASP A 260 3.67 -19.54 -29.76
N LEU A 261 3.65 -18.47 -28.95
CA LEU A 261 4.73 -17.50 -28.86
C LEU A 261 6.04 -18.14 -28.36
N PHE A 262 5.97 -19.01 -27.36
CA PHE A 262 7.14 -19.75 -26.87
C PHE A 262 7.79 -20.61 -27.96
N VAL A 263 6.99 -21.25 -28.76
CA VAL A 263 7.47 -22.05 -29.94
C VAL A 263 8.04 -21.14 -31.02
N ASN A 264 7.30 -20.09 -31.43
CA ASN A 264 7.68 -19.18 -32.50
C ASN A 264 9.00 -18.46 -32.27
N TYR A 265 9.23 -18.02 -30.98
CA TYR A 265 10.46 -17.35 -30.60
C TYR A 265 11.53 -18.30 -30.02
N ASN A 266 11.30 -19.62 -30.06
CA ASN A 266 12.21 -20.65 -29.55
C ASN A 266 12.72 -20.30 -28.15
N VAL A 267 11.79 -19.98 -27.23
CA VAL A 267 12.13 -19.61 -25.85
C VAL A 267 12.62 -20.84 -25.09
N LYS A 268 13.80 -20.74 -24.50
CA LYS A 268 14.45 -21.81 -23.72
C LYS A 268 14.63 -21.38 -22.27
N SER A 269 14.92 -22.36 -21.41
CA SER A 269 15.30 -22.09 -20.03
C SER A 269 16.50 -21.14 -19.97
N PRO A 270 16.44 -20.02 -19.25
CA PRO A 270 17.52 -19.04 -19.18
C PRO A 270 18.74 -19.55 -18.40
N THR A 271 18.56 -20.57 -17.58
CA THR A 271 19.60 -21.15 -16.70
C THR A 271 20.32 -22.31 -17.36
N THR A 272 19.60 -23.14 -18.11
CA THR A 272 20.14 -24.42 -18.62
C THR A 272 20.15 -24.49 -20.15
N GLY A 273 19.35 -23.65 -20.84
CA GLY A 273 19.14 -23.75 -22.28
C GLY A 273 18.24 -24.91 -22.72
N ASN A 274 17.65 -25.66 -21.79
CA ASN A 274 16.74 -26.77 -22.08
C ASN A 274 15.40 -26.28 -22.64
N ASP A 275 14.63 -27.22 -23.17
CA ASP A 275 13.24 -26.98 -23.56
C ASP A 275 12.35 -26.72 -22.34
N LEU A 276 11.29 -25.97 -22.58
CA LEU A 276 10.30 -25.63 -21.57
C LEU A 276 8.99 -26.39 -21.83
N SER A 277 8.25 -26.69 -20.78
CA SER A 277 6.90 -27.23 -20.90
C SER A 277 5.95 -26.19 -21.53
N PRO A 278 4.80 -26.60 -22.10
CA PRO A 278 3.74 -25.67 -22.41
C PRO A 278 3.33 -24.83 -21.18
N PRO A 279 2.86 -23.57 -21.38
CA PRO A 279 2.31 -22.77 -20.28
C PRO A 279 1.13 -23.46 -19.63
N VAL A 280 1.10 -23.45 -18.30
CA VAL A 280 -0.04 -23.95 -17.50
C VAL A 280 -0.47 -22.90 -16.50
N PRO A 281 -1.77 -22.74 -16.22
CA PRO A 281 -2.22 -21.82 -15.19
C PRO A 281 -1.76 -22.32 -13.83
N PHE A 282 -1.26 -21.40 -13.02
CA PHE A 282 -0.79 -21.65 -11.67
C PHE A 282 -1.45 -20.66 -10.71
N ASN A 283 -2.35 -21.15 -9.86
CA ASN A 283 -2.98 -20.31 -8.86
C ASN A 283 -1.96 -19.89 -7.80
N LEU A 284 -1.90 -18.58 -7.53
CA LEU A 284 -0.91 -17.99 -6.63
C LEU A 284 -1.25 -18.15 -5.15
N MET A 285 -2.33 -18.82 -4.78
CA MET A 285 -2.66 -19.06 -3.38
C MET A 285 -2.07 -20.36 -2.84
N PHE A 286 -1.66 -20.34 -1.57
CA PHE A 286 -1.27 -21.55 -0.83
C PHE A 286 -2.52 -22.30 -0.37
N LYS A 287 -2.82 -23.44 -0.99
CA LYS A 287 -3.94 -24.31 -0.61
C LYS A 287 -3.55 -25.22 0.55
N THR A 288 -4.48 -25.40 1.49
CA THR A 288 -4.36 -26.33 2.61
C THR A 288 -5.72 -26.90 2.99
N PHE A 289 -5.78 -27.72 4.04
CA PHE A 289 -7.01 -28.26 4.60
C PHE A 289 -7.15 -27.85 6.06
N ILE A 290 -8.37 -27.50 6.45
CA ILE A 290 -8.70 -27.08 7.81
C ILE A 290 -9.27 -28.29 8.56
N GLY A 291 -8.72 -28.56 9.74
CA GLY A 291 -9.14 -29.65 10.61
C GLY A 291 -8.55 -31.03 10.23
N PRO A 292 -8.60 -32.00 11.16
CA PRO A 292 -7.93 -33.28 11.02
C PRO A 292 -8.57 -34.21 9.98
N GLY A 293 -9.84 -33.97 9.63
CA GLY A 293 -10.57 -34.79 8.65
C GLY A 293 -10.23 -34.49 7.19
N GLY A 294 -9.46 -33.42 6.91
CA GLY A 294 -9.06 -33.05 5.56
C GLY A 294 -10.21 -32.67 4.60
N ASN A 295 -11.41 -32.47 5.10
CA ASN A 295 -12.61 -32.27 4.28
C ASN A 295 -12.95 -30.81 4.01
N MET A 296 -12.31 -29.87 4.69
CA MET A 296 -12.54 -28.44 4.52
C MET A 296 -11.32 -27.80 3.82
N PRO A 297 -11.39 -27.54 2.50
CA PRO A 297 -10.33 -26.84 1.81
C PRO A 297 -10.26 -25.38 2.28
N GLY A 298 -9.06 -24.87 2.40
CA GLY A 298 -8.76 -23.51 2.76
C GLY A 298 -7.47 -23.02 2.11
N TYR A 299 -7.21 -21.75 2.27
CA TYR A 299 -6.01 -21.08 1.72
C TYR A 299 -5.43 -20.12 2.74
N LEU A 300 -4.13 -19.88 2.66
CA LEU A 300 -3.54 -18.70 3.24
C LEU A 300 -3.98 -17.49 2.41
N ARG A 301 -4.55 -16.47 3.06
CA ARG A 301 -5.16 -15.30 2.39
C ARG A 301 -4.16 -14.55 1.51
N PRO A 302 -4.51 -14.15 0.26
CA PRO A 302 -3.67 -13.36 -0.61
C PRO A 302 -3.74 -11.84 -0.34
N GLU A 303 -4.76 -11.40 0.43
CA GLU A 303 -5.08 -10.03 0.84
C GLU A 303 -5.77 -10.03 2.20
N THR A 304 -5.89 -8.88 2.85
CA THR A 304 -6.56 -8.75 4.15
C THR A 304 -8.01 -8.26 4.05
N ALA A 305 -8.43 -7.73 2.89
CA ALA A 305 -9.73 -7.10 2.63
C ALA A 305 -10.94 -7.99 2.93
N GLN A 306 -10.90 -9.27 2.51
CA GLN A 306 -12.05 -10.15 2.60
C GLN A 306 -12.56 -10.34 4.03
N GLY A 307 -11.64 -10.37 5.01
CA GLY A 307 -12.01 -10.42 6.43
C GLY A 307 -12.83 -9.22 6.88
N ILE A 308 -12.56 -8.04 6.34
CA ILE A 308 -13.28 -6.80 6.66
C ILE A 308 -14.69 -6.88 6.08
N PHE A 309 -14.85 -7.28 4.82
CA PHE A 309 -16.17 -7.42 4.17
C PHE A 309 -17.10 -8.41 4.89
N LEU A 310 -16.55 -9.53 5.34
CA LEU A 310 -17.34 -10.52 6.09
C LEU A 310 -17.79 -10.02 7.46
N ASN A 311 -17.08 -9.07 8.04
CA ASN A 311 -17.41 -8.44 9.31
C ASN A 311 -18.17 -7.11 9.14
N PHE A 312 -18.50 -6.69 7.93
CA PHE A 312 -19.15 -5.41 7.62
C PHE A 312 -20.33 -5.10 8.55
N LYS A 313 -21.25 -6.05 8.74
CA LYS A 313 -22.44 -5.82 9.55
C LYS A 313 -22.11 -5.51 11.01
N ARG A 314 -21.13 -6.22 11.59
CA ARG A 314 -20.68 -5.99 12.96
C ARG A 314 -19.95 -4.63 13.10
N LEU A 315 -19.18 -4.27 12.08
CA LEU A 315 -18.49 -2.98 12.02
C LEU A 315 -19.48 -1.81 11.89
N LEU A 316 -20.51 -1.98 11.04
CA LEU A 316 -21.59 -1.02 10.89
C LEU A 316 -22.38 -0.85 12.20
N GLU A 317 -22.71 -1.95 12.89
CA GLU A 317 -23.35 -1.93 14.21
C GLU A 317 -22.48 -1.20 15.24
N PHE A 318 -21.17 -1.48 15.25
CA PHE A 318 -20.21 -0.79 16.12
C PHE A 318 -20.17 0.73 15.83
N ASN A 319 -20.28 1.10 14.54
CA ASN A 319 -20.40 2.50 14.09
C ASN A 319 -21.83 3.05 14.19
N GLN A 320 -22.70 2.45 15.00
CA GLN A 320 -24.06 2.92 15.23
C GLN A 320 -24.95 2.97 13.96
N GLY A 321 -24.70 2.10 12.99
CA GLY A 321 -25.44 2.03 11.73
C GLY A 321 -25.17 3.15 10.74
N LYS A 322 -24.15 3.97 10.96
CA LYS A 322 -23.92 5.20 10.15
C LYS A 322 -22.86 4.98 9.07
N LEU A 323 -23.13 5.55 7.88
CA LEU A 323 -22.16 5.78 6.81
C LEU A 323 -21.80 7.28 6.76
N PRO A 324 -20.60 7.66 6.23
CA PRO A 324 -19.49 6.77 5.91
C PRO A 324 -18.71 6.32 7.14
N PHE A 325 -18.02 5.20 7.05
CA PHE A 325 -17.01 4.77 8.00
C PHE A 325 -15.94 3.92 7.32
N ALA A 326 -14.80 3.74 7.96
CA ALA A 326 -13.74 2.88 7.46
C ALA A 326 -13.33 1.84 8.49
N ALA A 327 -12.94 0.67 8.01
CA ALA A 327 -12.29 -0.34 8.81
C ALA A 327 -10.95 -0.72 8.17
N ALA A 328 -10.00 -1.17 8.97
CA ALA A 328 -8.67 -1.50 8.49
C ALA A 328 -8.12 -2.75 9.17
N GLN A 329 -7.21 -3.40 8.48
CA GLN A 329 -6.46 -4.54 9.01
C GLN A 329 -4.99 -4.45 8.62
N ILE A 330 -4.11 -4.75 9.57
CA ILE A 330 -2.68 -4.98 9.31
C ILE A 330 -2.41 -6.46 9.54
N GLY A 331 -1.84 -7.14 8.56
CA GLY A 331 -1.57 -8.57 8.72
C GLY A 331 -0.75 -9.17 7.58
N ASN A 332 -0.31 -10.41 7.79
CA ASN A 332 0.40 -11.14 6.75
C ASN A 332 -0.56 -11.67 5.69
N SER A 333 -0.12 -11.56 4.45
CA SER A 333 -0.73 -12.13 3.26
C SER A 333 0.29 -12.97 2.51
N PHE A 334 -0.19 -13.89 1.66
CA PHE A 334 0.62 -14.94 1.07
C PHE A 334 0.30 -15.08 -0.41
N ARG A 335 1.36 -15.02 -1.24
CA ARG A 335 1.24 -15.29 -2.68
C ARG A 335 2.33 -16.27 -3.09
N ASN A 336 1.95 -17.45 -3.54
CA ASN A 336 2.89 -18.50 -3.96
C ASN A 336 3.58 -18.11 -5.27
N GLU A 337 4.39 -17.07 -5.22
CA GLU A 337 5.12 -16.53 -6.37
C GLU A 337 5.94 -17.60 -7.07
N ILE A 338 5.81 -17.71 -8.40
CA ILE A 338 6.52 -18.68 -9.22
C ILE A 338 8.04 -18.41 -9.18
N SER A 339 8.43 -17.15 -9.34
CA SER A 339 9.83 -16.72 -9.37
C SER A 339 10.04 -15.47 -8.50
N PRO A 340 10.11 -15.62 -7.17
CA PRO A 340 10.38 -14.50 -6.28
C PRO A 340 11.79 -13.96 -6.49
N ARG A 341 11.95 -12.65 -6.53
CA ARG A 341 13.23 -11.96 -6.76
C ARG A 341 13.13 -10.47 -6.33
N SER A 342 14.28 -9.80 -6.37
CA SER A 342 14.36 -8.37 -6.06
C SER A 342 14.08 -8.04 -4.58
N GLY A 343 14.66 -8.82 -3.66
CA GLY A 343 14.54 -8.57 -2.21
C GLY A 343 13.09 -8.60 -1.75
N LEU A 344 12.68 -7.58 -0.97
CA LEU A 344 11.33 -7.48 -0.41
C LEU A 344 10.24 -7.07 -1.42
N ILE A 345 10.58 -6.85 -2.69
CA ILE A 345 9.63 -6.38 -3.71
C ILE A 345 8.69 -7.49 -4.15
N ARG A 346 9.21 -8.71 -4.34
CA ARG A 346 8.41 -9.87 -4.76
C ARG A 346 8.70 -11.07 -3.88
N VAL A 347 7.87 -11.27 -2.91
CA VAL A 347 8.00 -12.26 -1.84
C VAL A 347 6.76 -13.13 -1.75
N ARG A 348 6.86 -14.28 -1.06
CA ARG A 348 5.77 -15.23 -0.86
C ARG A 348 4.95 -14.97 0.39
N GLU A 349 5.55 -14.35 1.39
CA GLU A 349 4.91 -13.90 2.61
C GLU A 349 5.25 -12.42 2.84
N PHE A 350 4.25 -11.59 3.08
CA PHE A 350 4.43 -10.15 3.24
C PHE A 350 3.36 -9.55 4.15
N THR A 351 3.70 -8.46 4.79
CA THR A 351 2.74 -7.71 5.61
C THR A 351 2.06 -6.66 4.75
N MET A 352 0.72 -6.64 4.81
CA MET A 352 -0.13 -5.63 4.21
C MET A 352 -0.82 -4.80 5.29
N ALA A 353 -1.21 -3.59 4.95
CA ALA A 353 -2.20 -2.81 5.66
C ALA A 353 -3.26 -2.36 4.64
N GLU A 354 -4.51 -2.70 4.88
CA GLU A 354 -5.62 -2.36 3.99
C GLU A 354 -6.70 -1.62 4.75
N ILE A 355 -7.33 -0.66 4.08
CA ILE A 355 -8.44 0.14 4.57
C ILE A 355 -9.61 -0.08 3.63
N GLU A 356 -10.78 -0.40 4.19
CA GLU A 356 -12.04 -0.46 3.46
C GLU A 356 -12.93 0.68 3.94
N HIS A 357 -13.02 1.73 3.14
CA HIS A 357 -13.86 2.89 3.42
C HIS A 357 -15.22 2.69 2.78
N PHE A 358 -16.23 2.47 3.62
CA PHE A 358 -17.62 2.25 3.21
C PHE A 358 -18.34 3.59 3.08
N VAL A 359 -18.90 3.84 1.89
CA VAL A 359 -19.55 5.09 1.54
C VAL A 359 -20.84 4.83 0.76
N ASP A 360 -21.82 5.72 0.88
CA ASP A 360 -23.01 5.71 0.02
C ASP A 360 -22.58 5.87 -1.44
N PRO A 361 -22.98 4.98 -2.37
CA PRO A 361 -22.64 5.08 -3.78
C PRO A 361 -23.05 6.41 -4.43
N SER A 362 -24.11 7.05 -3.91
CA SER A 362 -24.63 8.32 -4.41
C SER A 362 -23.94 9.55 -3.81
N GLU A 363 -23.14 9.38 -2.74
CA GLU A 363 -22.53 10.47 -1.97
C GLU A 363 -21.03 10.21 -1.74
N LYS A 364 -20.24 10.16 -2.84
CA LYS A 364 -18.79 9.95 -2.79
C LYS A 364 -18.01 11.26 -2.59
N ASP A 365 -18.48 12.11 -1.66
CA ASP A 365 -17.83 13.36 -1.29
C ASP A 365 -17.19 13.23 0.12
N HIS A 366 -15.89 13.52 0.20
CA HIS A 366 -15.18 13.41 1.46
C HIS A 366 -15.13 14.73 2.21
N PRO A 367 -15.66 14.81 3.46
CA PRO A 367 -15.78 16.08 4.20
C PRO A 367 -14.43 16.75 4.51
N LYS A 368 -13.35 15.98 4.57
CA LYS A 368 -11.98 16.47 4.84
C LYS A 368 -11.16 16.66 3.56
N PHE A 369 -11.75 16.56 2.36
CA PHE A 369 -10.99 16.63 1.10
C PHE A 369 -10.16 17.91 0.98
N GLN A 370 -10.68 19.04 1.49
CA GLN A 370 -9.97 20.32 1.47
C GLN A 370 -8.61 20.29 2.18
N ASN A 371 -8.41 19.37 3.13
CA ASN A 371 -7.13 19.25 3.84
C ASN A 371 -6.00 18.72 2.94
N VAL A 372 -6.32 18.13 1.80
CA VAL A 372 -5.36 17.56 0.84
C VAL A 372 -5.48 18.15 -0.56
N ALA A 373 -6.51 18.94 -0.83
CA ALA A 373 -6.81 19.49 -2.15
C ALA A 373 -5.67 20.34 -2.74
N ASP A 374 -4.88 21.02 -1.90
CA ASP A 374 -3.77 21.88 -2.30
C ASP A 374 -2.44 21.13 -2.52
N LEU A 375 -2.40 19.81 -2.33
CA LEU A 375 -1.22 19.01 -2.61
C LEU A 375 -0.98 18.92 -4.13
N TYR A 376 0.30 19.07 -4.52
CA TYR A 376 0.75 18.86 -5.89
C TYR A 376 1.37 17.49 -6.03
N LEU A 377 0.70 16.60 -6.75
CA LEU A 377 1.12 15.21 -6.96
C LEU A 377 1.57 15.00 -8.40
N CYS A 378 2.52 14.08 -8.61
CA CYS A 378 2.91 13.60 -9.92
C CYS A 378 1.88 12.54 -10.37
N LEU A 379 0.93 12.91 -11.23
CA LEU A 379 -0.15 12.05 -11.71
C LEU A 379 0.12 11.55 -13.12
N TYR A 380 -0.06 10.24 -13.34
CA TYR A 380 0.07 9.57 -14.62
C TYR A 380 -1.25 8.89 -14.98
N SER A 381 -2.20 9.69 -15.48
CA SER A 381 -3.55 9.22 -15.78
C SER A 381 -3.59 8.22 -16.93
N ALA A 382 -4.61 7.37 -16.99
CA ALA A 382 -4.85 6.43 -18.09
C ALA A 382 -4.90 7.15 -19.44
N LYS A 383 -5.53 8.33 -19.51
CA LYS A 383 -5.57 9.17 -20.71
C LYS A 383 -4.17 9.61 -21.16
N ALA A 384 -3.32 10.05 -20.21
CA ALA A 384 -1.94 10.43 -20.51
C ALA A 384 -1.13 9.22 -21.00
N GLN A 385 -1.33 8.04 -20.40
CA GLN A 385 -0.68 6.80 -20.82
C GLN A 385 -1.05 6.40 -22.25
N VAL A 386 -2.34 6.43 -22.59
CA VAL A 386 -2.81 6.11 -23.94
C VAL A 386 -2.31 7.11 -24.97
N SER A 387 -2.27 8.41 -24.62
CA SER A 387 -1.82 9.46 -25.54
C SER A 387 -0.29 9.69 -25.56
N GLY A 388 0.49 8.86 -24.84
CA GLY A 388 1.94 8.94 -24.84
C GLY A 388 2.52 10.17 -24.12
N GLN A 389 1.71 10.83 -23.31
CA GLN A 389 2.17 11.95 -22.48
C GLN A 389 2.88 11.45 -21.24
N SER A 390 3.81 12.24 -20.72
CA SER A 390 4.47 11.95 -19.44
C SER A 390 3.55 12.23 -18.25
N ALA A 391 3.89 11.67 -17.09
CA ALA A 391 3.30 12.05 -15.83
C ALA A 391 3.52 13.56 -15.57
N ARG A 392 2.54 14.22 -14.97
CA ARG A 392 2.61 15.67 -14.71
C ARG A 392 2.29 15.99 -13.26
N LYS A 393 2.92 17.03 -12.72
CA LYS A 393 2.52 17.62 -11.45
C LYS A 393 1.18 18.33 -11.64
N MET A 394 0.22 17.99 -10.78
CA MET A 394 -1.13 18.58 -10.79
C MET A 394 -1.62 18.77 -9.35
N ARG A 395 -2.34 19.85 -9.10
CA ARG A 395 -3.01 20.07 -7.82
C ARG A 395 -4.12 19.02 -7.66
N LEU A 396 -4.21 18.40 -6.50
CA LEU A 396 -5.15 17.29 -6.28
C LEU A 396 -6.61 17.73 -6.41
N GLY A 397 -6.96 18.94 -5.93
CA GLY A 397 -8.27 19.54 -6.14
C GLY A 397 -8.66 19.64 -7.62
N ASP A 398 -7.73 20.15 -8.45
CA ASP A 398 -7.95 20.27 -9.89
C ASP A 398 -8.11 18.90 -10.57
N ALA A 399 -7.42 17.88 -10.07
CA ALA A 399 -7.52 16.52 -10.60
C ALA A 399 -8.91 15.91 -10.37
N VAL A 400 -9.52 16.18 -9.22
CA VAL A 400 -10.89 15.74 -8.91
C VAL A 400 -11.91 16.59 -9.68
N GLU A 401 -11.77 17.91 -9.67
CA GLU A 401 -12.68 18.83 -10.38
C GLU A 401 -12.74 18.58 -11.89
N GLN A 402 -11.59 18.20 -12.50
CA GLN A 402 -11.50 17.87 -13.94
C GLN A 402 -11.88 16.41 -14.25
N GLY A 403 -12.28 15.61 -13.25
CA GLY A 403 -12.64 14.21 -13.42
C GLY A 403 -11.46 13.31 -13.84
N VAL A 404 -10.22 13.71 -13.55
CA VAL A 404 -9.02 12.86 -13.72
C VAL A 404 -9.03 11.77 -12.64
N ILE A 405 -9.41 12.12 -11.42
CA ILE A 405 -9.72 11.23 -10.31
C ILE A 405 -11.23 11.22 -10.14
N ASN A 406 -11.83 10.05 -10.10
CA ASN A 406 -13.26 9.83 -10.23
C ASN A 406 -14.13 10.54 -9.18
N ASN A 407 -13.66 10.61 -7.93
CA ASN A 407 -14.41 11.25 -6.84
C ASN A 407 -13.48 11.79 -5.74
N SER A 408 -14.02 12.63 -4.85
CA SER A 408 -13.23 13.27 -3.80
C SER A 408 -12.85 12.32 -2.65
N VAL A 409 -13.55 11.20 -2.44
CA VAL A 409 -13.17 10.19 -1.46
C VAL A 409 -11.89 9.47 -1.90
N LEU A 410 -11.83 9.03 -3.15
CA LEU A 410 -10.64 8.45 -3.74
C LEU A 410 -9.47 9.44 -3.74
N GLY A 411 -9.73 10.70 -4.14
CA GLY A 411 -8.76 11.80 -4.09
C GLY A 411 -8.22 12.05 -2.67
N TYR A 412 -9.10 12.02 -1.67
CA TYR A 412 -8.69 12.18 -0.28
C TYR A 412 -7.67 11.12 0.15
N PHE A 413 -7.96 9.85 -0.11
CA PHE A 413 -7.04 8.77 0.26
C PHE A 413 -5.73 8.82 -0.55
N ILE A 414 -5.76 9.20 -1.84
CA ILE A 414 -4.54 9.46 -2.61
C ILE A 414 -3.67 10.54 -1.94
N GLY A 415 -4.27 11.63 -1.49
CA GLY A 415 -3.58 12.68 -0.74
C GLY A 415 -3.00 12.18 0.59
N ARG A 416 -3.76 11.39 1.35
CA ARG A 416 -3.31 10.79 2.62
C ARG A 416 -2.17 9.79 2.41
N ILE A 417 -2.23 8.98 1.35
CA ILE A 417 -1.14 8.07 0.96
C ILE A 417 0.15 8.86 0.69
N TYR A 418 0.07 9.94 -0.07
CA TYR A 418 1.23 10.79 -0.35
C TYR A 418 1.87 11.34 0.93
N LEU A 419 1.06 11.88 1.83
CA LEU A 419 1.54 12.43 3.12
C LEU A 419 2.18 11.36 4.00
N TYR A 420 1.60 10.15 4.04
CA TYR A 420 2.17 9.03 4.78
C TYR A 420 3.51 8.58 4.19
N LEU A 421 3.57 8.34 2.88
CA LEU A 421 4.76 7.86 2.20
C LEU A 421 5.95 8.83 2.37
N THR A 422 5.69 10.13 2.24
CA THR A 422 6.73 11.15 2.44
C THR A 422 7.16 11.23 3.91
N LYS A 423 6.23 11.08 4.85
CA LYS A 423 6.52 11.07 6.30
C LYS A 423 7.43 9.91 6.71
N VAL A 424 7.30 8.73 6.07
CA VAL A 424 8.15 7.56 6.37
C VAL A 424 9.48 7.54 5.60
N GLY A 425 9.71 8.49 4.67
CA GLY A 425 10.99 8.67 3.99
C GLY A 425 11.02 8.30 2.51
N VAL A 426 9.86 8.10 1.87
CA VAL A 426 9.80 7.99 0.40
C VAL A 426 10.03 9.38 -0.20
N SER A 427 11.00 9.50 -1.11
CA SER A 427 11.32 10.77 -1.78
C SER A 427 10.17 11.22 -2.67
N PRO A 428 9.65 12.46 -2.51
CA PRO A 428 8.58 13.01 -3.35
C PRO A 428 8.92 13.06 -4.85
N ASP A 429 10.19 13.24 -5.19
CA ASP A 429 10.65 13.33 -6.58
C ASP A 429 10.76 11.93 -7.25
N LYS A 430 10.76 10.88 -6.42
CA LYS A 430 10.77 9.48 -6.83
C LYS A 430 9.43 8.78 -6.61
N LEU A 431 8.33 9.55 -6.47
CA LEU A 431 6.98 9.08 -6.23
C LEU A 431 6.03 9.62 -7.29
N ARG A 432 5.23 8.75 -7.90
CA ARG A 432 4.13 9.11 -8.80
C ARG A 432 2.88 8.29 -8.50
N PHE A 433 1.73 8.79 -8.92
CA PHE A 433 0.47 8.05 -8.91
C PHE A 433 0.07 7.70 -10.34
N ARG A 434 -0.03 6.40 -10.65
CA ARG A 434 -0.39 5.88 -11.97
C ARG A 434 -1.79 5.29 -11.93
N GLN A 435 -2.66 5.78 -12.81
CA GLN A 435 -3.99 5.22 -12.98
C GLN A 435 -3.95 3.94 -13.81
N HIS A 436 -4.68 2.93 -13.41
CA HIS A 436 -4.88 1.73 -14.21
C HIS A 436 -5.60 2.07 -15.53
N MET A 437 -5.18 1.44 -16.60
CA MET A 437 -5.89 1.48 -17.88
C MET A 437 -7.07 0.51 -17.82
N GLU A 438 -8.05 0.69 -18.71
CA GLU A 438 -9.26 -0.13 -18.76
C GLU A 438 -8.99 -1.64 -18.84
N ASN A 439 -7.95 -2.05 -19.56
CA ASN A 439 -7.53 -3.44 -19.69
C ASN A 439 -6.70 -3.99 -18.52
N GLU A 440 -6.24 -3.12 -17.61
CA GLU A 440 -5.53 -3.48 -16.38
C GLU A 440 -6.46 -3.46 -15.15
N MET A 441 -7.63 -2.84 -15.30
CA MET A 441 -8.57 -2.66 -14.21
C MET A 441 -9.04 -4.00 -13.66
N ALA A 442 -8.94 -4.18 -12.36
CA ALA A 442 -9.48 -5.35 -11.69
C ALA A 442 -11.01 -5.42 -11.91
N HIS A 443 -11.55 -6.62 -12.04
CA HIS A 443 -12.97 -6.85 -12.36
C HIS A 443 -13.97 -6.29 -11.31
N TYR A 444 -13.48 -5.87 -10.17
CA TYR A 444 -14.25 -5.28 -9.07
C TYR A 444 -14.09 -3.77 -8.96
N ALA A 445 -13.13 -3.17 -9.65
CA ALA A 445 -12.81 -1.75 -9.52
C ALA A 445 -13.38 -0.93 -10.68
N CYS A 446 -13.83 0.29 -10.39
CA CYS A 446 -14.26 1.27 -11.39
C CYS A 446 -13.23 2.39 -11.60
N ASP A 447 -12.31 2.61 -10.66
CA ASP A 447 -11.11 3.45 -10.79
C ASP A 447 -10.03 2.91 -9.84
N CYS A 448 -8.78 2.92 -10.26
CA CYS A 448 -7.65 2.44 -9.46
C CYS A 448 -6.39 3.26 -9.75
N TRP A 449 -5.70 3.66 -8.70
CA TRP A 449 -4.45 4.42 -8.73
C TRP A 449 -3.39 3.75 -7.89
N ASP A 450 -2.21 3.51 -8.50
CA ASP A 450 -1.05 2.99 -7.80
C ASP A 450 -0.10 4.12 -7.41
N ALA A 451 0.27 4.21 -6.15
CA ALA A 451 1.46 4.94 -5.75
C ALA A 451 2.68 4.10 -6.15
N GLU A 452 3.39 4.56 -7.17
CA GLU A 452 4.60 3.92 -7.67
C GLU A 452 5.84 4.71 -7.21
N SER A 453 6.81 3.97 -6.71
CA SER A 453 8.11 4.52 -6.33
C SER A 453 9.18 4.13 -7.33
N LYS A 454 10.06 5.09 -7.66
CA LYS A 454 11.21 4.85 -8.52
C LYS A 454 12.36 4.27 -7.72
N THR A 455 12.72 3.04 -8.04
CA THR A 455 13.82 2.30 -7.42
C THR A 455 14.84 1.88 -8.46
N SER A 456 15.93 1.28 -8.03
CA SER A 456 16.94 0.66 -8.91
C SER A 456 16.38 -0.46 -9.80
N TYR A 457 15.19 -0.97 -9.50
CA TYR A 457 14.43 -1.93 -10.32
C TYR A 457 13.42 -1.27 -11.25
N GLY A 458 13.37 0.06 -11.29
CA GLY A 458 12.37 0.84 -12.02
C GLY A 458 11.21 1.30 -11.15
N TRP A 459 10.11 1.68 -11.78
CA TRP A 459 8.88 2.05 -11.08
C TRP A 459 8.20 0.83 -10.49
N ILE A 460 7.91 0.87 -9.20
CA ILE A 460 7.31 -0.24 -8.44
C ILE A 460 6.11 0.30 -7.69
N GLU A 461 4.98 -0.36 -7.87
CA GLU A 461 3.79 -0.19 -7.04
C GLU A 461 4.10 -0.53 -5.58
N ILE A 462 3.83 0.41 -4.68
CA ILE A 462 4.01 0.26 -3.23
C ILE A 462 2.70 0.40 -2.45
N VAL A 463 1.71 1.10 -3.02
CA VAL A 463 0.34 1.24 -2.50
C VAL A 463 -0.63 1.27 -3.66
N GLY A 464 -1.68 0.45 -3.62
CA GLY A 464 -2.84 0.56 -4.49
C GLY A 464 -3.93 1.41 -3.81
N CYS A 465 -4.73 2.13 -4.58
CA CYS A 465 -5.91 2.83 -4.09
C CYS A 465 -7.05 2.69 -5.11
N ALA A 466 -8.04 1.86 -4.79
CA ALA A 466 -9.11 1.48 -5.72
C ALA A 466 -10.49 1.90 -5.22
N ASP A 467 -11.35 2.28 -6.15
CA ASP A 467 -12.80 2.31 -5.94
C ASP A 467 -13.38 0.96 -6.38
N ARG A 468 -13.65 0.08 -5.42
CA ARG A 468 -14.17 -1.30 -5.63
C ARG A 468 -15.67 -1.34 -5.88
N SER A 469 -16.34 -0.18 -5.90
CA SER A 469 -17.80 -0.14 -6.01
C SER A 469 -18.48 -0.98 -4.92
N CYS A 470 -19.64 -1.58 -5.22
CA CYS A 470 -20.39 -2.45 -4.30
C CYS A 470 -20.09 -3.94 -4.51
N TYR A 471 -19.01 -4.30 -5.22
CA TYR A 471 -18.79 -5.65 -5.75
C TYR A 471 -18.71 -6.71 -4.64
N ASP A 472 -17.79 -6.57 -3.70
CA ASP A 472 -17.50 -7.60 -2.70
C ASP A 472 -18.69 -7.85 -1.77
N LEU A 473 -19.31 -6.79 -1.23
CA LEU A 473 -20.50 -6.91 -0.38
C LEU A 473 -21.64 -7.58 -1.13
N SER A 474 -21.87 -7.22 -2.39
CA SER A 474 -22.91 -7.82 -3.23
C SER A 474 -22.65 -9.31 -3.50
N CYS A 475 -21.40 -9.70 -3.77
CA CYS A 475 -21.03 -11.09 -4.01
C CYS A 475 -21.22 -11.95 -2.76
N HIS A 476 -20.74 -11.49 -1.62
CA HIS A 476 -20.89 -12.21 -0.35
C HIS A 476 -22.34 -12.27 0.11
N ALA A 477 -23.12 -11.18 0.00
CA ALA A 477 -24.54 -11.18 0.30
C ALA A 477 -25.31 -12.19 -0.58
N ARG A 478 -25.00 -12.22 -1.88
CA ARG A 478 -25.61 -13.17 -2.83
C ARG A 478 -25.27 -14.62 -2.52
N ALA A 479 -24.02 -14.90 -2.18
CA ALA A 479 -23.54 -16.25 -1.88
C ALA A 479 -24.11 -16.79 -0.54
N THR A 480 -24.16 -15.96 0.49
CA THR A 480 -24.54 -16.35 1.84
C THR A 480 -26.02 -16.15 2.15
N LYS A 481 -26.75 -15.37 1.34
CA LYS A 481 -28.12 -14.88 1.59
C LYS A 481 -28.23 -13.97 2.83
N VAL A 482 -27.12 -13.46 3.33
CA VAL A 482 -27.07 -12.47 4.41
C VAL A 482 -26.99 -11.08 3.80
N PRO A 483 -27.95 -10.17 4.06
CA PRO A 483 -27.88 -8.82 3.53
C PRO A 483 -26.69 -8.06 4.16
N LEU A 484 -25.83 -7.52 3.31
CA LEU A 484 -24.70 -6.66 3.69
C LEU A 484 -25.03 -5.23 3.23
N VAL A 485 -25.98 -4.62 3.91
CA VAL A 485 -26.56 -3.30 3.59
C VAL A 485 -26.47 -2.38 4.79
N ALA A 486 -26.45 -1.08 4.54
CA ALA A 486 -26.69 -0.04 5.52
C ALA A 486 -28.07 0.59 5.32
N GLU A 487 -28.67 1.12 6.38
CA GLU A 487 -29.93 1.83 6.34
C GLU A 487 -29.66 3.35 6.20
N LYS A 488 -30.21 3.96 5.16
CA LYS A 488 -30.14 5.41 4.93
C LYS A 488 -31.51 6.04 5.23
N PRO A 489 -31.58 7.07 6.09
CA PRO A 489 -32.84 7.80 6.29
C PRO A 489 -33.30 8.46 4.99
N LEU A 490 -34.56 8.23 4.63
CA LEU A 490 -35.19 8.93 3.52
C LEU A 490 -35.46 10.40 3.89
N LYS A 491 -35.22 11.33 2.97
CA LYS A 491 -35.52 12.75 3.17
C LYS A 491 -37.00 12.99 3.37
N GLU A 492 -37.84 12.24 2.64
CA GLU A 492 -39.28 12.22 2.79
C GLU A 492 -39.75 10.77 2.93
N PRO A 493 -40.57 10.44 3.96
CA PRO A 493 -41.10 9.11 4.11
C PRO A 493 -42.00 8.74 2.92
N ILE A 494 -41.75 7.56 2.35
CA ILE A 494 -42.61 7.02 1.29
C ILE A 494 -43.83 6.39 1.92
N SER A 495 -45.03 6.98 1.73
CA SER A 495 -46.28 6.56 2.37
C SER A 495 -47.03 5.47 1.59
N PHE A 496 -46.76 5.29 0.31
CA PHE A 496 -47.36 4.26 -0.53
C PHE A 496 -46.26 3.49 -1.27
N LEU A 497 -46.41 2.17 -1.27
CA LEU A 497 -45.61 1.27 -2.09
C LEU A 497 -46.55 0.62 -3.10
N VAL A 498 -46.18 0.78 -4.36
CA VAL A 498 -46.79 0.05 -5.47
C VAL A 498 -45.77 -1.02 -5.90
N THR A 499 -46.20 -2.28 -5.96
CA THR A 499 -45.33 -3.35 -6.40
C THR A 499 -46.05 -4.27 -7.34
N PHE A 500 -45.32 -4.90 -8.24
CA PHE A 500 -45.85 -6.07 -8.95
C PHE A 500 -45.95 -7.26 -7.99
N GLU A 501 -47.08 -7.95 -8.03
CA GLU A 501 -47.30 -9.23 -7.36
C GLU A 501 -47.32 -10.33 -8.43
N PRO A 502 -46.18 -10.99 -8.73
CA PRO A 502 -46.12 -12.01 -9.75
C PRO A 502 -46.75 -13.33 -9.26
N ASN A 503 -47.58 -13.93 -10.10
CA ASN A 503 -48.07 -15.31 -9.91
C ASN A 503 -46.93 -16.28 -10.25
N LYS A 504 -46.21 -16.73 -9.22
CA LYS A 504 -45.05 -17.62 -9.35
C LYS A 504 -45.36 -18.89 -10.15
N GLY A 505 -46.59 -19.42 -10.05
CA GLY A 505 -47.02 -20.61 -10.77
C GLY A 505 -47.19 -20.33 -12.27
N ALA A 506 -47.84 -19.23 -12.64
CA ALA A 506 -48.08 -18.85 -14.02
C ALA A 506 -46.78 -18.45 -14.73
N VAL A 507 -45.93 -17.60 -14.08
CA VAL A 507 -44.62 -17.19 -14.59
C VAL A 507 -43.69 -18.39 -14.72
N GLY A 508 -43.67 -19.29 -13.73
CA GLY A 508 -42.84 -20.50 -13.77
C GLY A 508 -43.27 -21.46 -14.88
N LYS A 509 -44.56 -21.59 -15.16
CA LYS A 509 -45.08 -22.41 -16.26
C LYS A 509 -44.75 -21.85 -17.64
N ALA A 510 -44.83 -20.51 -17.78
CA ALA A 510 -44.55 -19.82 -19.05
C ALA A 510 -43.06 -19.78 -19.38
N TYR A 511 -42.21 -19.40 -18.42
CA TYR A 511 -40.79 -19.06 -18.68
C TYR A 511 -39.81 -20.09 -18.10
N LYS A 512 -40.22 -21.08 -17.38
CA LYS A 512 -39.41 -22.20 -16.89
C LYS A 512 -38.09 -21.71 -16.20
N LYS A 513 -36.96 -21.96 -16.85
CA LYS A 513 -35.64 -21.55 -16.34
C LYS A 513 -35.39 -20.02 -16.31
N ASP A 514 -36.10 -19.27 -17.15
CA ASP A 514 -36.00 -17.80 -17.20
C ASP A 514 -37.01 -17.11 -16.23
N ALA A 515 -37.90 -17.88 -15.57
CA ALA A 515 -38.89 -17.32 -14.64
C ALA A 515 -38.26 -16.52 -13.49
N LYS A 516 -37.08 -16.92 -13.04
CA LYS A 516 -36.34 -16.22 -11.98
C LYS A 516 -35.92 -14.82 -12.45
N LEU A 517 -35.42 -14.69 -13.66
CA LEU A 517 -35.00 -13.42 -14.27
C LEU A 517 -36.17 -12.43 -14.38
N VAL A 518 -37.34 -12.94 -14.84
CA VAL A 518 -38.57 -12.14 -14.90
C VAL A 518 -38.99 -11.64 -13.52
N MET A 519 -38.91 -12.51 -12.50
CA MET A 519 -39.31 -12.16 -11.13
C MET A 519 -38.36 -11.14 -10.50
N GLU A 520 -37.06 -11.27 -10.76
CA GLU A 520 -36.04 -10.31 -10.29
C GLU A 520 -36.24 -8.94 -10.94
N TYR A 521 -36.53 -8.90 -12.25
CA TYR A 521 -36.87 -7.65 -12.94
C TYR A 521 -38.10 -6.97 -12.35
N LEU A 522 -39.20 -7.69 -12.16
CA LEU A 522 -40.44 -7.14 -11.60
C LEU A 522 -40.29 -6.61 -10.15
N ALA A 523 -39.31 -7.14 -9.42
CA ALA A 523 -39.08 -6.74 -8.04
C ALA A 523 -38.32 -5.40 -7.90
N ILE A 524 -37.66 -4.94 -8.97
CA ILE A 524 -36.83 -3.70 -8.95
C ILE A 524 -37.46 -2.54 -9.71
N CYS A 525 -38.66 -2.73 -10.29
CA CYS A 525 -39.35 -1.67 -11.03
C CYS A 525 -39.80 -0.55 -10.10
N ASP A 526 -39.64 0.69 -10.56
CA ASP A 526 -40.11 1.89 -9.85
C ASP A 526 -41.62 2.12 -10.00
N GLU A 527 -42.17 2.99 -9.17
CA GLU A 527 -43.60 3.28 -9.10
C GLU A 527 -44.17 3.85 -10.40
N CYS A 528 -43.39 4.69 -11.09
CA CYS A 528 -43.80 5.25 -12.38
C CYS A 528 -43.98 4.19 -13.43
N TYR A 529 -43.00 3.31 -13.57
CA TYR A 529 -43.05 2.19 -14.51
C TYR A 529 -44.14 1.22 -14.17
N ILE A 530 -44.33 0.87 -12.89
CA ILE A 530 -45.42 -0.04 -12.45
C ILE A 530 -46.81 0.54 -12.79
N THR A 531 -47.00 1.85 -12.58
CA THR A 531 -48.26 2.52 -12.87
C THR A 531 -48.55 2.59 -14.37
N GLU A 532 -47.53 2.80 -15.19
CA GLU A 532 -47.65 2.76 -16.65
C GLU A 532 -47.99 1.35 -17.14
N MET A 533 -47.29 0.35 -16.65
CA MET A 533 -47.54 -1.05 -17.02
C MET A 533 -48.87 -1.54 -16.51
N GLU A 534 -49.35 -1.09 -15.35
CA GLU A 534 -50.69 -1.36 -14.86
C GLU A 534 -51.76 -0.83 -15.81
N THR A 535 -51.55 0.37 -16.36
CA THR A 535 -52.44 0.96 -17.34
C THR A 535 -52.50 0.13 -18.62
N LEU A 536 -51.33 -0.27 -19.12
CA LEU A 536 -51.24 -1.20 -20.27
C LEU A 536 -51.88 -2.55 -19.99
N LEU A 537 -51.66 -3.09 -18.82
CA LEU A 537 -52.28 -4.37 -18.40
C LEU A 537 -53.80 -4.27 -18.35
N ASN A 538 -54.31 -3.13 -17.92
CA ASN A 538 -55.78 -2.89 -17.86
C ASN A 538 -56.38 -2.67 -19.25
N GLU A 539 -55.73 -1.92 -20.13
CA GLU A 539 -56.19 -1.60 -21.48
C GLU A 539 -55.98 -2.72 -22.48
N LYS A 540 -54.79 -3.34 -22.51
CA LYS A 540 -54.41 -4.33 -23.52
C LYS A 540 -54.39 -5.76 -23.01
N GLY A 541 -54.46 -5.96 -21.68
CA GLY A 541 -54.41 -7.28 -21.05
C GLY A 541 -53.03 -7.86 -20.87
N GLU A 542 -52.00 -7.18 -21.41
CA GLU A 542 -50.61 -7.62 -21.40
C GLU A 542 -49.65 -6.47 -21.59
N PHE A 543 -48.37 -6.67 -21.16
CA PHE A 543 -47.25 -5.80 -21.45
C PHE A 543 -45.98 -6.62 -21.63
N THR A 544 -44.96 -5.99 -22.19
CA THR A 544 -43.70 -6.64 -22.52
C THR A 544 -42.56 -6.02 -21.70
N ILE A 545 -41.70 -6.86 -21.15
CA ILE A 545 -40.46 -6.46 -20.51
C ILE A 545 -39.26 -6.96 -21.30
N GLU A 546 -38.16 -6.24 -21.24
CA GLU A 546 -36.89 -6.64 -21.82
C GLU A 546 -35.80 -6.67 -20.73
N THR A 547 -35.15 -7.81 -20.56
CA THR A 547 -34.09 -7.99 -19.56
C THR A 547 -33.08 -8.99 -20.07
N GLU A 548 -31.80 -8.70 -19.87
CA GLU A 548 -30.66 -9.51 -20.36
C GLU A 548 -30.76 -9.88 -21.86
N GLY A 549 -31.24 -8.95 -22.71
CA GLY A 549 -31.39 -9.16 -24.15
C GLY A 549 -32.49 -10.14 -24.54
N LYS A 550 -33.40 -10.48 -23.62
CA LYS A 550 -34.59 -11.31 -23.85
C LYS A 550 -35.84 -10.52 -23.60
N THR A 551 -36.86 -10.77 -24.42
CA THR A 551 -38.19 -10.15 -24.33
C THR A 551 -39.18 -11.12 -23.74
N PHE A 552 -39.94 -10.67 -22.73
CA PHE A 552 -40.98 -11.48 -22.06
C PHE A 552 -42.30 -10.73 -22.06
N GLN A 553 -43.37 -11.45 -22.45
CA GLN A 553 -44.72 -10.91 -22.48
C GLN A 553 -45.48 -11.32 -21.20
N LEU A 554 -45.96 -10.38 -20.45
CA LEU A 554 -46.60 -10.57 -19.16
C LEU A 554 -48.13 -10.28 -19.29
N THR A 555 -48.96 -11.21 -18.87
CA THR A 555 -50.41 -11.11 -18.90
C THR A 555 -50.99 -10.91 -17.52
N LYS A 556 -52.29 -10.55 -17.44
CA LYS A 556 -53.02 -10.38 -16.16
C LYS A 556 -53.01 -11.63 -15.26
N ASP A 557 -52.85 -12.81 -15.84
CA ASP A 557 -52.75 -14.04 -15.05
C ASP A 557 -51.38 -14.26 -14.44
N MET A 558 -50.35 -13.58 -14.98
CA MET A 558 -48.97 -13.73 -14.56
C MET A 558 -48.53 -12.64 -13.56
N VAL A 559 -49.15 -11.44 -13.62
CA VAL A 559 -48.78 -10.33 -12.76
C VAL A 559 -50.00 -9.47 -12.43
N SER A 560 -50.08 -9.06 -11.19
CA SER A 560 -51.00 -8.02 -10.71
C SER A 560 -50.24 -6.91 -10.02
N VAL A 561 -50.87 -5.74 -9.89
CA VAL A 561 -50.30 -4.62 -9.14
C VAL A 561 -50.91 -4.55 -7.78
N LYS A 562 -50.12 -4.50 -6.74
CA LYS A 562 -50.55 -4.40 -5.36
C LYS A 562 -50.12 -3.08 -4.78
N ARG A 563 -51.05 -2.35 -4.18
CA ARG A 563 -50.81 -1.13 -3.45
C ARG A 563 -51.01 -1.38 -1.96
N PHE A 564 -49.97 -1.04 -1.17
CA PHE A 564 -50.11 -1.09 0.29
C PHE A 564 -49.58 0.18 0.89
N GLN A 565 -50.21 0.62 1.93
CA GLN A 565 -49.73 1.75 2.72
C GLN A 565 -48.65 1.21 3.68
N LYS A 566 -47.39 1.50 3.36
CA LYS A 566 -46.24 1.26 4.22
C LYS A 566 -45.44 2.54 4.24
N THR A 567 -45.31 3.13 5.40
CA THR A 567 -44.42 4.28 5.55
C THR A 567 -43.02 3.76 5.73
N LEU A 568 -42.15 3.98 4.72
CA LEU A 568 -40.75 3.70 4.78
C LEU A 568 -40.01 4.98 5.19
N HIS A 569 -39.26 4.89 6.27
CA HIS A 569 -38.44 5.98 6.77
C HIS A 569 -36.96 5.82 6.39
N VAL A 570 -36.59 4.61 5.96
CA VAL A 570 -35.21 4.23 5.59
C VAL A 570 -35.23 3.43 4.30
N GLU A 571 -34.14 3.55 3.53
CA GLU A 571 -33.84 2.66 2.40
C GLU A 571 -32.58 1.83 2.71
N GLU A 572 -32.52 0.64 2.17
CA GLU A 572 -31.34 -0.23 2.26
C GLU A 572 -30.38 0.09 1.12
N VAL A 573 -29.14 0.41 1.45
CA VAL A 573 -28.08 0.74 0.50
C VAL A 573 -26.92 -0.25 0.65
N VAL A 574 -26.45 -0.84 -0.45
CA VAL A 574 -25.19 -1.56 -0.47
C VAL A 574 -24.06 -0.55 -0.62
N PRO A 575 -23.17 -0.37 0.36
CA PRO A 575 -22.14 0.64 0.27
C PRO A 575 -21.12 0.37 -0.85
N SER A 576 -20.60 1.45 -1.45
CA SER A 576 -19.36 1.42 -2.21
C SER A 576 -18.17 1.38 -1.26
N VAL A 577 -17.07 0.83 -1.75
CA VAL A 577 -15.84 0.67 -0.98
C VAL A 577 -14.69 1.36 -1.69
N ILE A 578 -13.97 2.22 -0.97
CA ILE A 578 -12.69 2.78 -1.40
C ILE A 578 -11.60 2.07 -0.60
N GLU A 579 -10.65 1.47 -1.30
CA GLU A 579 -9.61 0.60 -0.73
C GLU A 579 -8.22 1.17 -0.96
N PRO A 580 -7.56 1.76 0.04
CA PRO A 580 -6.11 1.91 0.10
C PRO A 580 -5.44 0.62 0.59
N SER A 581 -4.53 0.04 -0.20
CA SER A 581 -3.81 -1.21 0.09
C SER A 581 -2.31 -0.98 0.07
N PHE A 582 -1.65 -1.19 1.21
CA PHE A 582 -0.24 -0.87 1.45
C PHE A 582 0.62 -2.12 1.50
N GLY A 583 1.55 -2.26 0.57
CA GLY A 583 2.59 -3.29 0.60
C GLY A 583 3.74 -2.88 1.53
N LEU A 584 3.65 -3.15 2.83
CA LEU A 584 4.60 -2.64 3.83
C LEU A 584 6.05 -3.08 3.58
N GLY A 585 6.26 -4.28 3.02
CA GLY A 585 7.59 -4.74 2.62
C GLY A 585 8.18 -3.94 1.46
N ARG A 586 7.35 -3.59 0.46
CA ARG A 586 7.75 -2.73 -0.67
C ARG A 586 8.04 -1.30 -0.21
N ILE A 587 7.21 -0.75 0.68
CA ILE A 587 7.44 0.57 1.30
C ILE A 587 8.75 0.57 2.07
N MET A 588 9.00 -0.44 2.90
CA MET A 588 10.26 -0.56 3.65
C MET A 588 11.47 -0.64 2.72
N TYR A 589 11.39 -1.44 1.63
CA TYR A 589 12.47 -1.51 0.64
C TYR A 589 12.72 -0.15 -0.03
N THR A 590 11.66 0.55 -0.41
CA THR A 590 11.74 1.91 -0.98
C THR A 590 12.40 2.88 -0.01
N VAL A 591 12.00 2.87 1.25
CA VAL A 591 12.61 3.72 2.30
C VAL A 591 14.09 3.40 2.46
N LEU A 592 14.48 2.10 2.49
CA LEU A 592 15.88 1.69 2.55
C LEU A 592 16.67 2.24 1.36
N GLU A 593 16.14 2.13 0.16
CA GLU A 593 16.83 2.59 -1.05
C GLU A 593 16.89 4.12 -1.14
N HIS A 594 15.81 4.84 -0.78
CA HIS A 594 15.77 6.31 -0.89
C HIS A 594 16.58 7.03 0.18
N THR A 595 16.90 6.35 1.28
CA THR A 595 17.62 6.92 2.42
C THR A 595 19.04 6.40 2.56
N PHE A 596 19.49 5.53 1.66
CA PHE A 596 20.85 5.02 1.66
C PHE A 596 21.82 6.04 1.06
N HIS A 597 22.88 6.37 1.79
CA HIS A 597 23.89 7.33 1.37
C HIS A 597 25.29 6.84 1.70
N VAL A 598 26.25 7.44 0.99
CA VAL A 598 27.68 7.33 1.27
C VAL A 598 28.17 8.72 1.71
N ARG A 599 28.98 8.80 2.77
CA ARG A 599 29.50 10.08 3.25
C ARG A 599 30.44 10.70 2.24
N GLU A 600 30.30 12.02 1.98
CA GLU A 600 31.24 12.76 1.15
C GLU A 600 32.66 12.67 1.70
N GLY A 601 33.63 12.38 0.84
CA GLY A 601 35.04 12.23 1.21
C GLY A 601 35.40 10.92 1.93
N ASP A 602 34.45 10.02 2.20
CA ASP A 602 34.71 8.71 2.81
C ASP A 602 33.80 7.62 2.24
N GLU A 603 34.20 7.05 1.11
CA GLU A 603 33.43 6.04 0.40
C GLU A 603 33.16 4.77 1.21
N GLN A 604 33.85 4.54 2.31
CA GLN A 604 33.65 3.38 3.19
C GLN A 604 32.56 3.64 4.24
N ARG A 605 32.17 4.89 4.47
CA ARG A 605 31.14 5.26 5.45
C ARG A 605 29.79 5.38 4.80
N THR A 606 28.99 4.34 4.96
CA THR A 606 27.58 4.32 4.55
C THR A 606 26.67 4.68 5.72
N PHE A 607 25.49 5.23 5.42
CA PHE A 607 24.46 5.50 6.41
C PHE A 607 23.07 5.51 5.79
N PHE A 608 22.05 5.35 6.63
CA PHE A 608 20.65 5.52 6.26
C PHE A 608 20.09 6.79 6.90
N SER A 609 19.61 7.73 6.07
CA SER A 609 19.00 9.00 6.52
C SER A 609 17.51 8.85 6.84
N PHE A 610 17.14 7.80 7.59
CA PHE A 610 15.73 7.59 7.96
C PHE A 610 15.16 8.82 8.68
N PRO A 611 13.93 9.26 8.37
CA PRO A 611 13.20 10.17 9.24
C PRO A 611 13.21 9.65 10.68
N ALA A 612 13.40 10.52 11.65
CA ALA A 612 13.53 10.12 13.05
C ALA A 612 12.33 9.30 13.54
N VAL A 613 11.13 9.57 13.00
CA VAL A 613 9.89 8.85 13.34
C VAL A 613 9.95 7.35 13.00
N VAL A 614 10.66 6.95 11.95
CA VAL A 614 10.79 5.54 11.56
C VAL A 614 12.16 4.94 11.89
N ALA A 615 13.17 5.75 12.26
CA ALA A 615 14.50 5.26 12.61
C ALA A 615 14.42 4.09 13.61
N PRO A 616 15.17 3.00 13.40
CA PRO A 616 15.13 1.79 14.25
C PRO A 616 15.37 2.10 15.72
N PHE A 617 16.37 2.94 15.98
CA PHE A 617 16.64 3.55 17.27
C PHE A 617 16.66 5.06 17.11
N LYS A 618 16.03 5.78 18.03
CA LYS A 618 15.97 7.24 17.98
C LYS A 618 17.30 7.86 18.41
N CYS A 619 17.99 7.21 19.35
CA CYS A 619 19.20 7.74 19.92
C CYS A 619 20.26 6.64 20.19
N SER A 620 21.53 6.99 20.13
CA SER A 620 22.63 6.22 20.71
C SER A 620 23.23 6.96 21.90
N VAL A 621 23.67 6.21 22.92
CA VAL A 621 24.38 6.73 24.09
C VAL A 621 25.80 6.17 24.04
N LEU A 622 26.77 7.05 23.90
CA LEU A 622 28.16 6.73 23.62
C LEU A 622 29.07 7.36 24.68
N PRO A 623 29.62 6.61 25.65
CA PRO A 623 30.71 7.15 26.48
C PRO A 623 31.94 7.41 25.62
N LEU A 624 32.61 8.55 25.80
CA LEU A 624 33.75 8.95 24.97
C LEU A 624 34.86 7.88 24.99
N SER A 625 35.08 7.28 26.13
CA SER A 625 36.02 6.18 26.37
C SER A 625 35.45 5.17 27.37
N GLN A 626 36.19 4.09 27.64
CA GLN A 626 35.80 3.08 28.64
C GLN A 626 36.16 3.52 30.07
N ASN A 627 35.96 4.82 30.42
CA ASN A 627 36.14 5.31 31.79
C ASN A 627 34.95 4.94 32.65
N GLN A 628 35.21 4.36 33.84
CA GLN A 628 34.18 3.97 34.79
C GLN A 628 33.37 5.16 35.31
N GLU A 629 33.93 6.35 35.36
CA GLU A 629 33.25 7.59 35.78
C GLU A 629 32.10 8.00 34.85
N PHE A 630 32.10 7.53 33.59
CA PHE A 630 31.00 7.77 32.64
C PHE A 630 29.78 6.89 32.88
N MET A 631 29.98 5.71 33.48
CA MET A 631 28.92 4.69 33.56
C MET A 631 27.68 5.10 34.37
N PRO A 632 27.80 5.85 35.46
CA PRO A 632 26.61 6.36 36.19
C PRO A 632 25.74 7.26 35.29
N PHE A 633 26.34 8.17 34.53
CA PHE A 633 25.64 9.06 33.57
C PHE A 633 25.03 8.30 32.40
N VAL A 634 25.74 7.32 31.86
CA VAL A 634 25.22 6.43 30.81
C VAL A 634 23.97 5.70 31.30
N LYS A 635 24.00 5.14 32.51
CA LYS A 635 22.87 4.44 33.09
C LYS A 635 21.69 5.37 33.34
N GLU A 636 21.91 6.51 34.01
CA GLU A 636 20.88 7.51 34.29
C GLU A 636 20.20 7.99 33.01
N LEU A 637 20.99 8.34 31.98
CA LEU A 637 20.50 8.81 30.68
C LEU A 637 19.70 7.70 29.96
N SER A 638 20.19 6.45 29.97
CA SER A 638 19.49 5.31 29.39
C SER A 638 18.14 5.08 30.06
N GLU A 639 18.08 5.14 31.40
CA GLU A 639 16.82 5.02 32.13
C GLU A 639 15.87 6.19 31.83
N ALA A 640 16.40 7.42 31.70
CA ALA A 640 15.61 8.61 31.40
C ALA A 640 15.06 8.56 29.96
N LEU A 641 15.85 8.12 28.97
CA LEU A 641 15.38 7.88 27.59
C LEU A 641 14.25 6.82 27.57
N THR A 642 14.40 5.73 28.31
CA THR A 642 13.36 4.70 28.43
C THR A 642 12.07 5.28 29.03
N ARG A 643 12.16 6.06 30.12
CA ARG A 643 10.98 6.72 30.73
C ARG A 643 10.28 7.69 29.78
N ASN A 644 11.01 8.31 28.85
CA ASN A 644 10.46 9.19 27.80
C ASN A 644 9.96 8.42 26.56
N GLY A 645 9.98 7.08 26.56
CA GLY A 645 9.53 6.26 25.42
C GLY A 645 10.48 6.32 24.21
N VAL A 646 11.74 6.73 24.42
CA VAL A 646 12.75 6.85 23.36
C VAL A 646 13.52 5.54 23.23
N SER A 647 13.38 4.87 22.08
CA SER A 647 14.21 3.70 21.76
C SER A 647 15.66 4.14 21.56
N HIS A 648 16.59 3.49 22.24
CA HIS A 648 17.99 3.87 22.19
C HIS A 648 18.92 2.67 22.26
N LYS A 649 20.17 2.90 21.93
CA LYS A 649 21.23 1.89 21.98
C LYS A 649 22.45 2.45 22.69
N VAL A 650 22.90 1.77 23.75
CA VAL A 650 24.18 2.07 24.39
C VAL A 650 25.29 1.33 23.65
N ASP A 651 26.38 2.02 23.30
CA ASP A 651 27.57 1.43 22.71
C ASP A 651 28.80 1.87 23.52
N ASP A 652 29.21 1.03 24.46
CA ASP A 652 30.38 1.19 25.34
C ASP A 652 31.60 0.35 24.87
N SER A 653 31.55 -0.16 23.61
CA SER A 653 32.62 -0.99 23.05
C SER A 653 33.95 -0.25 22.90
N SER A 654 35.06 -0.97 22.78
CA SER A 654 36.44 -0.48 22.77
C SER A 654 36.88 0.27 21.50
N GLY A 655 35.98 0.58 20.58
CA GLY A 655 36.32 1.34 19.37
C GLY A 655 36.45 2.85 19.62
N SER A 656 37.16 3.56 18.74
CA SER A 656 37.14 5.02 18.75
C SER A 656 35.73 5.59 18.59
N ILE A 657 35.45 6.76 19.14
CA ILE A 657 34.11 7.38 19.05
C ILE A 657 33.65 7.51 17.59
N GLY A 658 34.51 7.86 16.65
CA GLY A 658 34.20 7.94 15.24
C GLY A 658 33.76 6.61 14.62
N ARG A 659 34.40 5.48 15.01
CA ARG A 659 33.97 4.15 14.56
C ARG A 659 32.63 3.73 15.16
N ARG A 660 32.34 4.13 16.39
CA ARG A 660 31.05 3.85 17.04
C ARG A 660 29.93 4.67 16.40
N TYR A 661 30.17 5.94 16.07
CA TYR A 661 29.24 6.72 15.26
C TYR A 661 29.01 6.13 13.87
N ALA A 662 30.06 5.67 13.18
CA ALA A 662 29.90 5.02 11.89
C ALA A 662 28.98 3.78 11.98
N ARG A 663 29.10 2.96 13.03
CA ARG A 663 28.21 1.80 13.25
C ARG A 663 26.78 2.18 13.52
N THR A 664 26.52 3.27 14.25
CA THR A 664 25.15 3.76 14.52
C THR A 664 24.56 4.44 13.28
N ASP A 665 25.37 5.16 12.51
CA ASP A 665 24.96 5.75 11.23
C ASP A 665 24.54 4.67 10.20
N GLU A 666 25.29 3.53 10.12
CA GLU A 666 24.97 2.41 9.25
C GLU A 666 23.63 1.71 9.58
N ILE A 667 23.16 1.76 10.81
CA ILE A 667 21.84 1.25 11.20
C ILE A 667 20.78 2.34 11.27
N GLY A 668 21.11 3.55 10.85
CA GLY A 668 20.19 4.67 10.73
C GLY A 668 19.70 5.26 12.05
N VAL A 669 20.50 5.20 13.13
CA VAL A 669 20.17 5.87 14.39
C VAL A 669 20.12 7.38 14.15
N ALA A 670 19.03 8.05 14.53
CA ALA A 670 18.82 9.46 14.17
C ALA A 670 19.72 10.42 14.93
N PHE A 671 19.93 10.19 16.23
CA PHE A 671 20.70 11.07 17.11
C PHE A 671 21.74 10.31 17.92
N GLY A 672 22.80 11.00 18.36
CA GLY A 672 23.80 10.38 19.22
C GLY A 672 24.17 11.30 20.38
N ILE A 673 24.10 10.78 21.60
CA ILE A 673 24.53 11.49 22.80
C ILE A 673 25.89 10.95 23.22
N THR A 674 26.89 11.85 23.40
CA THR A 674 28.20 11.49 23.92
C THR A 674 28.36 11.99 25.35
N ILE A 675 28.70 11.06 26.24
CA ILE A 675 29.12 11.34 27.63
C ILE A 675 30.64 11.48 27.61
N ASP A 676 31.14 12.61 28.06
CA ASP A 676 32.56 12.99 28.01
C ASP A 676 33.07 13.48 29.37
N PHE A 677 34.34 13.92 29.42
CA PHE A 677 34.96 14.44 30.65
C PHE A 677 34.28 15.69 31.16
N ASP A 678 33.78 16.56 30.30
CA ASP A 678 33.03 17.74 30.73
C ASP A 678 31.71 17.36 31.41
N THR A 679 31.07 16.24 30.98
CA THR A 679 29.86 15.72 31.65
C THR A 679 30.13 15.40 33.11
N VAL A 680 31.31 14.84 33.44
CA VAL A 680 31.68 14.44 34.79
C VAL A 680 32.20 15.63 35.63
N ASN A 681 33.08 16.46 35.02
CA ASN A 681 33.86 17.43 35.74
C ASN A 681 33.20 18.81 35.90
N LYS A 682 32.15 19.10 35.11
CA LYS A 682 31.46 20.38 35.12
C LYS A 682 30.04 20.28 35.67
N THR A 683 29.60 21.33 36.37
CA THR A 683 28.23 21.47 36.85
C THR A 683 27.64 22.78 36.29
N PRO A 684 26.43 22.73 35.68
CA PRO A 684 25.57 21.58 35.49
C PRO A 684 26.17 20.51 34.55
N HIS A 685 25.80 19.24 34.79
CA HIS A 685 26.25 18.12 33.94
C HIS A 685 25.67 18.24 32.53
N THR A 686 26.52 18.39 31.53
CA THR A 686 26.10 18.54 30.13
C THR A 686 26.68 17.43 29.26
N ALA A 687 26.01 17.08 28.18
CA ALA A 687 26.50 16.13 27.19
C ALA A 687 26.28 16.67 25.77
N THR A 688 26.96 16.11 24.80
CA THR A 688 26.77 16.51 23.40
C THR A 688 25.64 15.67 22.76
N LEU A 689 24.77 16.31 21.97
CA LEU A 689 23.80 15.68 21.10
C LEU A 689 24.20 15.94 19.66
N ARG A 690 24.36 14.86 18.87
CA ARG A 690 24.74 14.89 17.45
C ARG A 690 23.56 14.50 16.57
N ASP A 691 23.30 15.28 15.56
CA ASP A 691 22.43 14.90 14.46
C ASP A 691 23.19 14.01 13.46
N ARG A 692 22.59 12.88 13.04
CA ARG A 692 23.19 11.92 12.10
C ARG A 692 23.47 12.54 10.75
N ASP A 693 22.51 13.31 10.21
CA ASP A 693 22.56 13.74 8.79
C ASP A 693 23.55 14.87 8.59
N SER A 694 23.45 15.92 9.36
CA SER A 694 24.37 17.07 9.33
C SER A 694 25.70 16.83 10.02
N MET A 695 25.80 15.83 10.89
CA MET A 695 26.92 15.55 11.82
C MET A 695 27.18 16.70 12.81
N ARG A 696 26.34 17.73 12.82
CA ARG A 696 26.47 18.86 13.74
C ARG A 696 26.09 18.45 15.15
N GLN A 697 26.66 19.12 16.11
CA GLN A 697 26.50 18.81 17.53
C GLN A 697 26.08 20.03 18.30
N ILE A 698 25.27 19.85 19.33
CA ILE A 698 24.99 20.85 20.35
C ILE A 698 25.41 20.31 21.72
N ARG A 699 25.52 21.18 22.70
CA ARG A 699 25.75 20.80 24.10
C ARG A 699 24.57 21.26 24.96
N ALA A 700 23.98 20.33 25.71
CA ALA A 700 22.85 20.60 26.58
C ALA A 700 22.95 19.82 27.91
N GLU A 701 22.16 20.20 28.89
CA GLU A 701 22.11 19.49 30.15
C GLU A 701 21.62 18.05 29.97
N VAL A 702 22.25 17.09 30.67
CA VAL A 702 21.91 15.67 30.59
C VAL A 702 20.43 15.45 30.94
N SER A 703 19.89 16.23 31.88
CA SER A 703 18.49 16.17 32.30
C SER A 703 17.47 16.55 31.22
N GLU A 704 17.85 17.45 30.28
CA GLU A 704 16.98 17.93 29.19
C GLU A 704 16.99 17.02 27.96
N LEU A 705 18.13 16.37 27.68
CA LEU A 705 18.34 15.59 26.47
C LEU A 705 17.28 14.53 26.16
N PRO A 706 16.75 13.77 27.15
CA PRO A 706 15.70 12.77 26.85
C PRO A 706 14.44 13.39 26.27
N SER A 707 14.01 14.56 26.76
CA SER A 707 12.83 15.26 26.23
C SER A 707 13.11 15.87 24.86
N VAL A 708 14.29 16.44 24.66
CA VAL A 708 14.71 17.00 23.35
C VAL A 708 14.73 15.89 22.29
N VAL A 709 15.31 14.73 22.57
CA VAL A 709 15.34 13.60 21.62
C VAL A 709 13.94 13.06 21.36
N ARG A 710 13.07 12.97 22.38
CA ARG A 710 11.66 12.59 22.19
C ARG A 710 10.96 13.54 21.22
N ASP A 711 11.11 14.84 21.44
CA ASP A 711 10.41 15.86 20.65
C ASP A 711 10.95 15.96 19.22
N LEU A 712 12.22 15.74 19.02
CA LEU A 712 12.84 15.56 17.70
C LEU A 712 12.33 14.27 17.00
N ALA A 713 12.25 13.16 17.75
CA ALA A 713 11.85 11.86 17.20
C ALA A 713 10.40 11.83 16.75
N ASN A 714 9.51 12.56 17.43
CA ASN A 714 8.09 12.65 17.07
C ASN A 714 7.77 13.82 16.13
N GLY A 715 8.76 14.66 15.80
CA GLY A 715 8.61 15.79 14.89
C GLY A 715 7.98 17.04 15.50
N SER A 716 7.88 17.13 16.83
CA SER A 716 7.36 18.31 17.52
C SER A 716 8.29 19.50 17.42
N ILE A 717 9.61 19.25 17.30
CA ILE A 717 10.64 20.22 17.04
C ILE A 717 11.58 19.72 15.93
N THR A 718 12.27 20.63 15.28
CA THR A 718 13.27 20.34 14.23
C THR A 718 14.69 20.47 14.78
N TRP A 719 15.68 19.93 14.06
CA TRP A 719 17.09 20.12 14.43
C TRP A 719 17.49 21.61 14.41
N VAL A 720 16.91 22.41 13.51
CA VAL A 720 17.12 23.85 13.44
C VAL A 720 16.66 24.56 14.72
N ASP A 721 15.52 24.14 15.27
CA ASP A 721 15.02 24.68 16.54
C ASP A 721 15.95 24.34 17.70
N VAL A 722 16.54 23.15 17.70
CA VAL A 722 17.53 22.72 18.70
C VAL A 722 18.81 23.55 18.60
N GLU A 723 19.33 23.79 17.39
CA GLU A 723 20.50 24.64 17.17
C GLU A 723 20.28 26.10 17.55
N ALA A 724 19.05 26.60 17.42
CA ALA A 724 18.71 27.95 17.87
C ALA A 724 18.61 28.05 19.41
N ARG A 725 18.35 26.95 20.10
CA ARG A 725 18.12 26.90 21.55
C ARG A 725 19.39 26.59 22.34
N TYR A 726 20.27 25.76 21.80
CA TYR A 726 21.45 25.26 22.50
C TYR A 726 22.73 25.67 21.78
N PRO A 727 23.87 25.86 22.54
CA PRO A 727 25.15 26.21 21.94
C PRO A 727 25.67 25.08 21.04
N LEU A 728 26.16 25.46 19.86
CA LEU A 728 26.86 24.56 18.96
C LEU A 728 28.15 24.09 19.63
N PHE A 729 28.49 22.83 19.37
CA PHE A 729 29.71 22.22 19.86
C PHE A 729 30.66 21.93 18.67
N GLU A 730 31.74 22.67 18.55
CA GLU A 730 32.68 22.60 17.42
C GLU A 730 33.87 21.64 17.62
N GLY A 731 33.96 20.98 18.76
CA GLY A 731 34.99 19.99 19.07
C GLY A 731 35.46 20.03 20.51
N GLN A 732 35.92 18.88 21.04
CA GLN A 732 36.66 18.87 22.29
C GLN A 732 38.08 19.36 22.02
N GLU A 733 38.58 20.30 22.84
CA GLU A 733 40.02 20.54 22.95
C GLU A 733 40.65 19.19 23.31
N THR A 734 41.38 18.61 22.35
CA THR A 734 42.24 17.49 22.66
C THR A 734 43.33 18.08 23.59
N GLY A 735 43.21 17.76 24.86
CA GLY A 735 44.27 18.09 25.86
C GLY A 735 45.54 17.34 25.51
N LYS A 736 46.25 17.81 24.50
CA LYS A 736 47.67 17.62 24.37
C LYS A 736 48.27 18.56 25.44
N LYS A 737 48.75 18.00 26.54
CA LYS A 737 49.69 18.66 27.39
C LYS A 737 50.82 19.13 26.47
N GLU A 738 50.98 20.42 26.32
CA GLU A 738 52.21 20.99 25.84
C GLU A 738 53.29 20.50 26.83
N THR A 739 54.13 19.61 26.36
CA THR A 739 55.42 19.34 27.00
C THR A 739 56.21 20.62 26.87
N ILE A 740 56.25 21.37 27.95
CA ILE A 740 57.23 22.46 28.12
C ILE A 740 58.58 21.76 28.07
N GLU A 741 59.33 21.95 26.97
CA GLU A 741 60.76 21.71 26.92
C GLU A 741 61.43 22.80 27.74
N GLU A 742 62.10 22.40 28.86
CA GLU A 742 63.18 23.14 29.47
C GLU A 742 64.47 22.91 28.71
#